data_ab47cbcfe70dcecd8896706458f5f76f
#
_entry.id   ab47cbcfe70dcecd8896706458f5f76f
#
_cell.length_a   1.000
_cell.length_b   1.000
_cell.length_c   1.000
_cell.angle_alpha   90.00
_cell.angle_beta   90.00
_cell.angle_gamma   90.00
#
_symmetry.space_group_name_H-M   'P 1'
#
loop_
_entity.id
_entity.type
_entity.pdbx_description
1 polymer ?
#
loop_
_entity_poly.entity_id
_entity_poly.type
_entity_poly.pdbx_seq_one_letter_code
_entity_poly.pdbx_strand_id
1 'polypeptide(L)'
;RLGTPWITQRGFDEKKTRELVNIMADVLLACAPHSVDTVKKGKQRRAKVDFNVLNDAKLKIRKLCETAGIDFKYKKSGYPHYYFVDDKSTSGVFEITGQRVRQVLDYAVSSDLSALKKGKAQETTIATPKGVVKGVLAKVDDTTYQIQVPVKNAGVVGTWLRDLSDGYMSFNLDGKKDFSAKRIPGPFVVADSKQKAVGRKAEKGEGVDKPFYIGISSNVKKEALPDFKWNESEVGADGHPPLQKTALNQTHKDLGGRMVPFAGWEMPVVYTSIFEEHLATRNGAGLFDVSHMGVYDVRGVDAASFLDAVCGNDCGALQPGESLYTHFLTPDADVIDDTLVYRRGWDNYLVVVNASNDDKVRTWLESVRDGKVKIDNARPWTRTYGYDANIRNLRDPKAGSAMRVDIALQGPKSRDILLAMGVDDKARGNIMKLKRTELCDAVIGGFDLIVSRTGYTGEKMAFELFVHPDKSVDLWNTILKVGEPFGAKAIGLGARDSLRTEAGLPLYGHEMGLGSGLDTSREDMRDYSTSVLNGRDLGVAEGGFGSYVKTYKPWFIGRDAYVAREKERKGVVIRFTFDEQRNPMAHNGDPVVNANGERIGFVTSSALDKERFQTGQAFVDLKYAKEGTAIGIHQGGRTDRPAGLAKVVSRFAKL
;
A
#
# COMPACT_ATOMS: atom_id res chain seq x y z
N ARG A 1 -10.36 25.86 -25.54
CA ARG A 1 -10.43 26.72 -26.76
C ARG A 1 -9.10 26.63 -27.47
N LEU A 2 -9.08 26.41 -28.77
CA LEU A 2 -7.88 26.40 -29.63
C LEU A 2 -7.95 27.66 -30.47
N GLY A 3 -6.83 28.44 -30.47
CA GLY A 3 -6.71 29.65 -31.26
C GLY A 3 -5.86 29.40 -32.51
N THR A 4 -6.30 29.87 -33.65
CA THR A 4 -5.59 29.69 -34.93
C THR A 4 -4.66 30.86 -35.33
N PRO A 5 -4.74 32.09 -34.76
CA PRO A 5 -3.94 33.21 -35.23
C PRO A 5 -2.44 32.91 -35.28
N TRP A 6 -1.90 32.26 -34.27
CA TRP A 6 -0.47 31.95 -34.18
C TRP A 6 0.02 30.97 -35.24
N ILE A 7 -0.78 29.97 -35.59
CA ILE A 7 -0.41 29.00 -36.62
C ILE A 7 -0.52 29.61 -38.02
N THR A 8 -1.52 30.49 -38.22
CA THR A 8 -1.66 31.26 -39.48
C THR A 8 -0.48 32.15 -39.71
N GLN A 9 -0.03 32.89 -38.67
CA GLN A 9 1.18 33.75 -38.74
C GLN A 9 2.45 32.94 -39.05
N ARG A 10 2.47 31.66 -38.75
CA ARG A 10 3.59 30.73 -39.01
C ARG A 10 3.47 29.98 -40.33
N GLY A 11 2.60 30.42 -41.21
CA GLY A 11 2.46 29.87 -42.57
C GLY A 11 1.63 28.58 -42.66
N PHE A 12 0.76 28.31 -41.67
CA PHE A 12 -0.20 27.22 -41.76
C PHE A 12 -1.39 27.68 -42.61
N ASP A 13 -1.56 27.05 -43.76
CA ASP A 13 -2.75 27.13 -44.59
C ASP A 13 -3.87 26.19 -44.10
N GLU A 14 -5.00 26.16 -44.77
CA GLU A 14 -6.12 25.31 -44.41
C GLU A 14 -5.75 23.83 -44.42
N LYS A 15 -4.95 23.39 -45.39
CA LYS A 15 -4.53 21.98 -45.50
C LYS A 15 -3.66 21.56 -44.32
N LYS A 16 -2.66 22.36 -43.99
CA LYS A 16 -1.77 22.12 -42.83
C LYS A 16 -2.51 22.22 -41.50
N THR A 17 -3.50 23.10 -41.41
CA THR A 17 -4.35 23.21 -40.21
C THR A 17 -5.22 21.97 -40.05
N ARG A 18 -5.81 21.42 -41.12
CA ARG A 18 -6.55 20.14 -41.07
C ARG A 18 -5.66 18.98 -40.64
N GLU A 19 -4.43 18.92 -41.18
CA GLU A 19 -3.48 17.87 -40.80
C GLU A 19 -3.09 17.98 -39.34
N LEU A 20 -2.86 19.18 -38.82
CA LEU A 20 -2.61 19.43 -37.39
C LEU A 20 -3.77 18.96 -36.52
N VAL A 21 -5.01 19.28 -36.91
CA VAL A 21 -6.20 18.86 -36.16
C VAL A 21 -6.36 17.34 -36.17
N ASN A 22 -6.07 16.66 -37.28
CA ASN A 22 -6.09 15.21 -37.34
C ASN A 22 -5.03 14.58 -36.41
N ILE A 23 -3.81 15.13 -36.39
CA ILE A 23 -2.76 14.67 -35.46
C ILE A 23 -3.21 14.85 -34.00
N MET A 24 -3.84 15.98 -33.69
CA MET A 24 -4.38 16.21 -32.33
C MET A 24 -5.51 15.24 -31.99
N ALA A 25 -6.38 14.95 -32.96
CA ALA A 25 -7.47 13.98 -32.79
C ALA A 25 -6.92 12.57 -32.52
N ASP A 26 -5.91 12.13 -33.27
CA ASP A 26 -5.26 10.84 -33.06
C ASP A 26 -4.72 10.69 -31.63
N VAL A 27 -4.05 11.72 -31.11
CA VAL A 27 -3.53 11.73 -29.73
C VAL A 27 -4.67 11.70 -28.71
N LEU A 28 -5.72 12.50 -28.91
CA LEU A 28 -6.87 12.55 -28.00
C LEU A 28 -7.64 11.22 -27.97
N LEU A 29 -7.83 10.60 -29.12
CA LEU A 29 -8.51 9.29 -29.24
C LEU A 29 -7.67 8.17 -28.63
N ALA A 30 -6.36 8.28 -28.63
CA ALA A 30 -5.45 7.34 -27.97
C ALA A 30 -5.34 7.54 -26.46
N CYS A 31 -5.91 8.62 -25.91
CA CYS A 31 -5.92 8.84 -24.47
C CYS A 31 -6.83 7.84 -23.72
N ALA A 32 -6.28 7.19 -22.71
CA ALA A 32 -7.03 6.35 -21.78
C ALA A 32 -7.32 7.13 -20.48
N PRO A 33 -8.58 7.55 -20.23
CA PRO A 33 -8.92 8.25 -19.01
C PRO A 33 -8.81 7.32 -17.80
N HIS A 34 -8.31 7.84 -16.69
CA HIS A 34 -8.27 7.15 -15.40
C HIS A 34 -8.50 8.14 -14.27
N SER A 35 -8.92 7.63 -13.12
CA SER A 35 -9.08 8.42 -11.90
C SER A 35 -7.91 8.19 -10.96
N VAL A 36 -7.41 9.25 -10.35
CA VAL A 36 -6.40 9.20 -9.29
C VAL A 36 -7.00 9.83 -8.06
N ASP A 37 -7.05 9.07 -6.97
CA ASP A 37 -7.44 9.60 -5.68
C ASP A 37 -6.27 10.39 -5.10
N THR A 38 -6.51 11.65 -4.78
CA THR A 38 -5.53 12.50 -4.10
C THR A 38 -6.07 12.88 -2.74
N VAL A 39 -5.24 12.73 -1.71
CA VAL A 39 -5.61 13.01 -0.31
C VAL A 39 -6.14 14.44 -0.11
N LYS A 40 -5.65 15.40 -0.91
CA LYS A 40 -6.02 16.82 -0.77
C LYS A 40 -7.14 17.30 -1.70
N LYS A 41 -7.41 16.62 -2.81
CA LYS A 41 -8.31 17.12 -3.87
C LYS A 41 -9.37 16.12 -4.33
N GLY A 42 -9.52 14.98 -3.65
CA GLY A 42 -10.45 13.92 -4.04
C GLY A 42 -10.09 13.26 -5.38
N LYS A 43 -11.06 12.66 -6.05
CA LYS A 43 -10.88 12.01 -7.35
C LYS A 43 -10.55 13.01 -8.44
N GLN A 44 -9.36 12.90 -9.00
CA GLN A 44 -8.95 13.67 -10.18
C GLN A 44 -8.97 12.76 -11.41
N ARG A 45 -9.60 13.23 -12.47
CA ARG A 45 -9.50 12.58 -13.78
C ARG A 45 -8.20 12.96 -14.46
N ARG A 46 -7.49 11.96 -14.98
CA ARG A 46 -6.28 12.11 -15.79
C ARG A 46 -6.41 11.23 -17.03
N ALA A 47 -5.50 11.43 -17.97
CA ALA A 47 -5.40 10.59 -19.15
C ALA A 47 -3.99 10.01 -19.25
N LYS A 48 -3.90 8.79 -19.78
CA LYS A 48 -2.67 8.16 -20.24
C LYS A 48 -2.71 8.13 -21.75
N VAL A 49 -1.57 8.31 -22.39
CA VAL A 49 -1.43 8.18 -23.83
C VAL A 49 -0.35 7.16 -24.16
N ASP A 50 -0.54 6.41 -25.23
CA ASP A 50 0.48 5.49 -25.74
C ASP A 50 1.70 6.29 -26.23
N PHE A 51 2.91 5.86 -25.87
CA PHE A 51 4.13 6.54 -26.23
C PHE A 51 4.34 6.60 -27.75
N ASN A 52 4.05 5.52 -28.46
CA ASN A 52 4.28 5.48 -29.90
C ASN A 52 3.37 6.47 -30.62
N VAL A 53 2.08 6.54 -30.22
CA VAL A 53 1.14 7.54 -30.77
C VAL A 53 1.62 8.95 -30.48
N LEU A 54 2.05 9.23 -29.24
CA LEU A 54 2.57 10.57 -28.90
C LEU A 54 3.83 10.91 -29.68
N ASN A 55 4.76 9.98 -29.78
CA ASN A 55 6.01 10.21 -30.49
C ASN A 55 5.78 10.36 -32.00
N ASP A 56 4.91 9.57 -32.59
CA ASP A 56 4.54 9.72 -34.01
C ASP A 56 3.84 11.07 -34.28
N ALA A 57 2.99 11.52 -33.37
CA ALA A 57 2.40 12.85 -33.43
C ALA A 57 3.48 13.95 -33.38
N LYS A 58 4.47 13.84 -32.48
CA LYS A 58 5.61 14.77 -32.41
C LYS A 58 6.38 14.84 -33.72
N LEU A 59 6.65 13.69 -34.35
CA LEU A 59 7.35 13.63 -35.64
C LEU A 59 6.52 14.22 -36.78
N LYS A 60 5.22 13.90 -36.84
CA LYS A 60 4.27 14.48 -37.83
C LYS A 60 4.18 16.00 -37.69
N ILE A 61 4.03 16.51 -36.44
CA ILE A 61 3.98 17.96 -36.18
C ILE A 61 5.28 18.61 -36.60
N ARG A 62 6.43 18.02 -36.28
CA ARG A 62 7.73 18.54 -36.74
C ARG A 62 7.78 18.68 -38.26
N LYS A 63 7.46 17.62 -38.99
CA LYS A 63 7.43 17.63 -40.46
C LYS A 63 6.47 18.68 -40.98
N LEU A 64 5.30 18.80 -40.36
CA LEU A 64 4.30 19.82 -40.73
C LEU A 64 4.84 21.24 -40.54
N CYS A 65 5.53 21.49 -39.43
CA CYS A 65 6.21 22.78 -39.18
C CYS A 65 7.34 23.06 -40.19
N GLU A 66 8.15 22.07 -40.51
CA GLU A 66 9.21 22.21 -41.54
C GLU A 66 8.61 22.60 -42.91
N THR A 67 7.51 21.96 -43.30
CA THR A 67 6.80 22.31 -44.55
C THR A 67 6.11 23.67 -44.51
N ALA A 68 5.90 24.23 -43.33
CA ALA A 68 5.41 25.60 -43.13
C ALA A 68 6.56 26.65 -43.07
N GLY A 69 7.81 26.22 -43.29
CA GLY A 69 8.97 27.10 -43.31
C GLY A 69 9.57 27.40 -41.93
N ILE A 70 9.17 26.67 -40.89
CA ILE A 70 9.75 26.81 -39.55
C ILE A 70 11.12 26.10 -39.51
N ASP A 71 12.16 26.87 -39.26
CA ASP A 71 13.52 26.37 -39.10
C ASP A 71 13.76 25.89 -37.65
N PHE A 72 14.10 24.63 -37.51
CA PHE A 72 14.41 24.00 -36.21
C PHE A 72 15.91 24.04 -35.87
N LYS A 73 16.75 24.70 -36.68
CA LYS A 73 18.14 24.93 -36.33
C LYS A 73 18.22 26.08 -35.35
N TYR A 74 18.58 25.78 -34.10
CA TYR A 74 18.59 26.73 -32.98
C TYR A 74 19.30 28.04 -33.32
N LYS A 75 20.47 27.97 -33.98
CA LYS A 75 21.25 29.16 -34.36
C LYS A 75 20.58 30.04 -35.40
N LYS A 76 19.70 29.50 -36.21
CA LYS A 76 18.99 30.22 -37.26
C LYS A 76 17.61 30.69 -36.84
N SER A 77 16.89 29.88 -36.10
CA SER A 77 15.51 30.17 -35.73
C SER A 77 15.34 30.97 -34.45
N GLY A 78 16.35 30.96 -33.57
CA GLY A 78 16.28 31.60 -32.26
C GLY A 78 15.31 30.89 -31.30
N TYR A 79 14.72 29.76 -31.68
CA TYR A 79 13.82 28.99 -30.84
C TYR A 79 14.57 27.89 -30.08
N PRO A 80 14.39 27.79 -28.77
CA PRO A 80 14.98 26.68 -28.01
C PRO A 80 14.25 25.39 -28.35
N HIS A 81 14.97 24.46 -28.96
CA HIS A 81 14.52 23.09 -29.14
C HIS A 81 15.13 22.24 -28.04
N TYR A 82 14.33 21.77 -27.13
CA TYR A 82 14.88 21.03 -26.00
C TYR A 82 15.46 19.66 -26.34
N TYR A 83 15.53 19.30 -27.60
CA TYR A 83 16.11 18.01 -28.00
C TYR A 83 17.27 18.14 -28.96
N PHE A 84 17.68 19.37 -29.27
CA PHE A 84 18.75 19.63 -30.22
C PHE A 84 19.82 20.46 -29.56
N VAL A 85 20.87 19.80 -29.22
CA VAL A 85 22.12 20.45 -28.90
C VAL A 85 22.78 20.72 -30.24
N ASP A 86 22.74 21.97 -30.67
CA ASP A 86 23.32 22.44 -31.92
C ASP A 86 24.81 22.73 -31.72
N ASP A 87 25.45 21.94 -30.90
CA ASP A 87 26.87 21.99 -30.65
C ASP A 87 27.58 20.75 -31.21
N LYS A 88 28.88 20.79 -31.32
CA LYS A 88 29.73 19.71 -31.80
C LYS A 88 29.94 18.60 -30.72
N SER A 89 29.14 18.58 -29.65
CA SER A 89 29.28 17.56 -28.62
C SER A 89 28.86 16.20 -29.15
N THR A 90 29.53 15.19 -28.69
CA THR A 90 29.24 13.77 -29.03
C THR A 90 28.21 13.15 -28.08
N SER A 91 27.94 13.81 -26.95
CA SER A 91 27.03 13.31 -25.92
C SER A 91 26.12 14.42 -25.37
N GLY A 92 24.94 14.03 -24.90
CA GLY A 92 24.03 14.83 -24.09
C GLY A 92 23.97 14.29 -22.66
N VAL A 93 23.86 15.19 -21.69
CA VAL A 93 23.75 14.84 -20.27
C VAL A 93 22.44 15.41 -19.73
N PHE A 94 21.69 14.56 -19.04
CA PHE A 94 20.48 14.93 -18.30
C PHE A 94 20.77 14.85 -16.81
N GLU A 95 20.31 15.84 -16.06
CA GLU A 95 20.23 15.78 -14.62
C GLU A 95 18.81 15.38 -14.22
N ILE A 96 18.73 14.36 -13.36
CA ILE A 96 17.46 13.77 -12.94
C ILE A 96 17.39 13.91 -11.43
N THR A 97 16.37 14.62 -10.95
CA THR A 97 16.23 14.96 -9.53
C THR A 97 14.85 14.66 -9.00
N GLY A 98 14.79 14.27 -7.75
CA GLY A 98 13.53 14.00 -7.03
C GLY A 98 13.71 12.97 -5.92
N GLN A 99 12.76 12.94 -5.02
CA GLN A 99 12.78 12.05 -3.86
C GLN A 99 12.63 10.57 -4.24
N ARG A 100 11.98 10.30 -5.38
CA ARG A 100 11.75 8.95 -5.91
C ARG A 100 12.67 8.61 -7.07
N VAL A 101 13.66 9.45 -7.35
CA VAL A 101 14.50 9.32 -8.55
C VAL A 101 15.20 7.97 -8.63
N ARG A 102 15.71 7.45 -7.50
CA ARG A 102 16.35 6.14 -7.45
C ARG A 102 15.38 5.04 -7.87
N GLN A 103 14.19 4.99 -7.26
CA GLN A 103 13.16 3.99 -7.55
C GLN A 103 12.74 4.02 -9.02
N VAL A 104 12.57 5.21 -9.56
CA VAL A 104 12.18 5.39 -10.97
C VAL A 104 13.28 4.93 -11.93
N LEU A 105 14.53 5.29 -11.63
CA LEU A 105 15.67 4.86 -12.44
C LEU A 105 15.87 3.35 -12.40
N ASP A 106 15.56 2.71 -11.28
CA ASP A 106 15.56 1.26 -11.19
C ASP A 106 14.65 0.60 -12.23
N TYR A 107 13.50 1.21 -12.52
CA TYR A 107 12.60 0.74 -13.57
C TYR A 107 13.02 1.16 -14.99
N ALA A 108 13.81 2.21 -15.13
CA ALA A 108 14.13 2.80 -16.43
C ALA A 108 15.47 2.34 -17.02
N VAL A 109 16.42 1.88 -16.20
CA VAL A 109 17.77 1.48 -16.63
C VAL A 109 18.08 0.02 -16.29
N SER A 110 19.03 -0.59 -17.01
CA SER A 110 19.37 -2.00 -16.84
C SER A 110 20.33 -2.28 -15.69
N SER A 111 21.19 -1.33 -15.33
CA SER A 111 22.24 -1.53 -14.32
C SER A 111 21.70 -1.50 -12.90
N ASP A 112 22.39 -2.19 -11.99
CA ASP A 112 22.11 -2.17 -10.56
C ASP A 112 22.43 -0.80 -9.96
N LEU A 113 21.44 -0.18 -9.32
CA LEU A 113 21.62 1.10 -8.63
C LEU A 113 22.06 0.94 -7.18
N SER A 114 21.89 -0.24 -6.59
CA SER A 114 22.28 -0.50 -5.19
C SER A 114 23.80 -0.43 -5.01
N ALA A 115 24.55 -0.90 -6.03
CA ALA A 115 26.01 -0.84 -6.04
C ALA A 115 26.58 0.56 -6.36
N LEU A 116 25.76 1.47 -6.91
CA LEU A 116 26.22 2.79 -7.35
C LEU A 116 26.36 3.76 -6.19
N LYS A 117 27.60 3.95 -5.72
CA LYS A 117 27.91 4.87 -4.62
C LYS A 117 27.87 6.35 -5.04
N LYS A 118 27.60 7.24 -4.07
CA LYS A 118 27.70 8.67 -4.28
C LYS A 118 29.05 9.07 -4.86
N GLY A 119 29.02 9.91 -5.88
CA GLY A 119 30.23 10.36 -6.57
C GLY A 119 30.77 9.39 -7.61
N LYS A 120 30.14 8.25 -7.85
CA LYS A 120 30.54 7.25 -8.84
C LYS A 120 29.64 7.26 -10.07
N ALA A 121 30.12 6.63 -11.13
CA ALA A 121 29.39 6.42 -12.38
C ALA A 121 29.56 5.00 -12.88
N GLN A 122 28.56 4.49 -13.59
CA GLN A 122 28.56 3.16 -14.19
C GLN A 122 27.93 3.16 -15.58
N GLU A 123 28.33 2.20 -16.39
CA GLU A 123 27.67 1.95 -17.67
C GLU A 123 26.27 1.42 -17.45
N THR A 124 25.34 1.81 -18.30
CA THR A 124 23.94 1.35 -18.26
C THR A 124 23.33 1.32 -19.65
N THR A 125 22.13 0.74 -19.74
CA THR A 125 21.30 0.86 -20.94
C THR A 125 19.91 1.37 -20.56
N ILE A 126 19.31 2.15 -21.44
CA ILE A 126 17.95 2.67 -21.33
C ILE A 126 17.13 2.06 -22.46
N ALA A 127 16.12 1.27 -22.12
CA ALA A 127 15.17 0.79 -23.11
C ALA A 127 14.16 1.89 -23.43
N THR A 128 14.10 2.24 -24.70
CA THR A 128 13.15 3.25 -25.21
C THR A 128 12.27 2.60 -26.29
N PRO A 129 11.12 3.18 -26.64
CA PRO A 129 10.32 2.67 -27.76
C PRO A 129 11.02 2.72 -29.14
N LYS A 130 12.14 3.41 -29.23
CA LYS A 130 12.99 3.45 -30.44
C LYS A 130 14.21 2.51 -30.37
N GLY A 131 14.27 1.66 -29.36
CA GLY A 131 15.34 0.71 -29.11
C GLY A 131 16.16 1.01 -27.86
N VAL A 132 17.17 0.18 -27.62
CA VAL A 132 18.04 0.26 -26.45
C VAL A 132 19.16 1.26 -26.69
N VAL A 133 19.32 2.21 -25.77
CA VAL A 133 20.37 3.22 -25.81
C VAL A 133 21.41 2.93 -24.73
N LYS A 134 22.69 2.83 -25.11
CA LYS A 134 23.80 2.74 -24.16
C LYS A 134 24.10 4.12 -23.58
N GLY A 135 24.36 4.18 -22.28
CA GLY A 135 24.68 5.41 -21.57
C GLY A 135 25.55 5.20 -20.35
N VAL A 136 25.84 6.27 -19.67
CA VAL A 136 26.55 6.29 -18.38
C VAL A 136 25.65 6.96 -17.36
N LEU A 137 25.41 6.28 -16.23
CA LEU A 137 24.67 6.78 -15.10
C LEU A 137 25.61 7.15 -13.96
N ALA A 138 25.52 8.36 -13.44
CA ALA A 138 26.28 8.83 -12.29
C ALA A 138 25.34 9.20 -11.14
N LYS A 139 25.69 8.80 -9.92
CA LYS A 139 25.02 9.24 -8.70
C LYS A 139 25.73 10.46 -8.14
N VAL A 140 25.04 11.60 -8.13
CA VAL A 140 25.53 12.84 -7.53
C VAL A 140 25.30 12.82 -6.02
N ASP A 141 24.05 12.54 -5.64
CA ASP A 141 23.62 12.29 -4.26
C ASP A 141 22.37 11.37 -4.27
N ASP A 142 21.68 11.23 -3.15
CA ASP A 142 20.55 10.30 -3.04
C ASP A 142 19.29 10.75 -3.78
N THR A 143 19.23 12.03 -4.15
CA THR A 143 18.10 12.64 -4.85
C THR A 143 18.45 13.15 -6.25
N THR A 144 19.72 13.01 -6.65
CA THR A 144 20.24 13.60 -7.91
C THR A 144 21.13 12.60 -8.65
N TYR A 145 20.77 12.33 -9.88
CA TYR A 145 21.53 11.47 -10.81
C TYR A 145 21.77 12.21 -12.12
N GLN A 146 22.79 11.79 -12.85
CA GLN A 146 23.09 12.29 -14.20
C GLN A 146 23.16 11.11 -15.16
N ILE A 147 22.48 11.21 -16.30
CA ILE A 147 22.55 10.25 -17.39
C ILE A 147 23.22 10.92 -18.60
N GLN A 148 24.31 10.33 -19.05
CA GLN A 148 24.99 10.68 -20.30
C GLN A 148 24.64 9.68 -21.39
N VAL A 149 24.23 10.17 -22.55
CA VAL A 149 23.92 9.35 -23.73
C VAL A 149 24.52 9.96 -24.99
N PRO A 150 24.70 9.21 -26.10
CA PRO A 150 25.11 9.78 -27.37
C PRO A 150 24.15 10.88 -27.81
N VAL A 151 24.68 11.99 -28.33
CA VAL A 151 23.86 13.18 -28.70
C VAL A 151 22.72 12.84 -29.65
N LYS A 152 22.94 11.91 -30.59
CA LYS A 152 21.91 11.45 -31.53
C LYS A 152 20.69 10.79 -30.84
N ASN A 153 20.86 10.29 -29.61
CA ASN A 153 19.84 9.64 -28.83
C ASN A 153 19.28 10.54 -27.71
N ALA A 154 19.91 11.72 -27.47
CA ALA A 154 19.55 12.58 -26.35
C ALA A 154 18.08 13.01 -26.40
N GLY A 155 17.59 13.40 -27.58
CA GLY A 155 16.19 13.78 -27.75
C GLY A 155 15.20 12.67 -27.38
N VAL A 156 15.48 11.44 -27.81
CA VAL A 156 14.62 10.27 -27.49
C VAL A 156 14.65 9.96 -26.00
N VAL A 157 15.84 9.88 -25.41
CA VAL A 157 16.00 9.55 -24.00
C VAL A 157 15.40 10.63 -23.09
N GLY A 158 15.70 11.91 -23.37
CA GLY A 158 15.15 13.02 -22.58
C GLY A 158 13.62 13.08 -22.63
N THR A 159 13.04 12.91 -23.82
CA THR A 159 11.57 12.83 -23.97
C THR A 159 11.00 11.64 -23.22
N TRP A 160 11.59 10.47 -23.40
CA TRP A 160 11.15 9.25 -22.76
C TRP A 160 11.13 9.37 -21.23
N LEU A 161 12.22 9.83 -20.63
CA LEU A 161 12.30 10.00 -19.18
C LEU A 161 11.27 11.03 -18.65
N ARG A 162 11.03 12.13 -19.41
CA ARG A 162 10.00 13.12 -19.04
C ARG A 162 8.59 12.55 -19.12
N ASP A 163 8.28 11.84 -20.19
CA ASP A 163 6.97 11.20 -20.36
C ASP A 163 6.72 10.12 -19.30
N LEU A 164 7.76 9.40 -18.88
CA LEU A 164 7.71 8.48 -17.74
C LEU A 164 7.43 9.21 -16.43
N SER A 165 8.13 10.34 -16.19
CA SER A 165 7.97 11.14 -14.97
C SER A 165 6.56 11.69 -14.81
N ASP A 166 5.95 12.14 -15.89
CA ASP A 166 4.61 12.73 -15.88
C ASP A 166 3.51 11.69 -15.59
N GLY A 167 3.83 10.40 -15.67
CA GLY A 167 2.89 9.31 -15.42
C GLY A 167 1.79 9.18 -16.48
N TYR A 168 1.96 9.80 -17.63
CA TYR A 168 1.03 9.69 -18.77
C TYR A 168 1.22 8.40 -19.57
N MET A 169 2.43 7.82 -19.53
CA MET A 169 2.75 6.59 -20.22
C MET A 169 2.18 5.38 -19.50
N SER A 170 1.63 4.47 -20.28
CA SER A 170 1.13 3.17 -19.82
C SER A 170 1.89 2.07 -20.52
N PHE A 171 2.31 1.04 -19.77
CA PHE A 171 3.03 -0.13 -20.29
C PHE A 171 2.11 -1.31 -20.52
N ASN A 172 0.94 -1.10 -21.03
CA ASN A 172 0.04 -2.17 -21.40
C ASN A 172 0.42 -2.68 -22.78
N LEU A 173 1.20 -3.77 -22.82
CA LEU A 173 1.71 -4.34 -24.07
C LEU A 173 0.62 -4.96 -24.93
N ASP A 174 -0.50 -5.37 -24.34
CA ASP A 174 -1.64 -5.97 -25.05
C ASP A 174 -2.71 -4.93 -25.48
N GLY A 175 -2.45 -3.65 -25.26
CA GLY A 175 -3.34 -2.55 -25.65
C GLY A 175 -4.64 -2.47 -24.86
N LYS A 176 -4.88 -3.34 -23.89
CA LYS A 176 -6.10 -3.32 -23.07
C LYS A 176 -6.04 -2.21 -22.04
N LYS A 177 -7.08 -1.38 -22.02
CA LYS A 177 -7.24 -0.24 -21.12
C LYS A 177 -7.89 -0.70 -19.80
N ASP A 178 -7.28 -1.61 -19.09
CA ASP A 178 -7.79 -2.14 -17.83
C ASP A 178 -7.03 -1.61 -16.59
N PHE A 179 -7.47 -2.01 -15.41
CA PHE A 179 -6.84 -1.66 -14.15
C PHE A 179 -5.41 -2.21 -14.00
N SER A 180 -4.98 -3.13 -14.85
CA SER A 180 -3.64 -3.73 -14.84
C SER A 180 -2.58 -2.89 -15.57
N ALA A 181 -2.95 -1.76 -16.18
CA ALA A 181 -2.03 -0.89 -16.88
C ALA A 181 -0.94 -0.31 -15.97
N LYS A 182 0.31 -0.66 -16.26
CA LYS A 182 1.50 -0.24 -15.48
C LYS A 182 1.91 1.18 -15.83
N ARG A 183 2.42 1.92 -14.85
CA ARG A 183 3.06 3.22 -15.05
C ARG A 183 4.20 3.41 -14.06
N ILE A 184 5.23 4.15 -14.44
CA ILE A 184 6.28 4.54 -13.49
C ILE A 184 5.74 5.54 -12.49
N PRO A 185 5.96 5.34 -11.19
CA PRO A 185 5.54 6.28 -10.17
C PRO A 185 6.44 7.53 -10.19
N GLY A 186 5.90 8.64 -10.67
CA GLY A 186 6.53 9.98 -10.63
C GLY A 186 5.91 10.86 -9.55
N PRO A 187 6.21 12.17 -9.55
CA PRO A 187 7.07 12.87 -10.51
C PRO A 187 8.54 12.90 -10.09
N PHE A 188 9.40 13.11 -11.08
CA PHE A 188 10.81 13.49 -10.94
C PHE A 188 11.17 14.51 -12.03
N VAL A 189 12.20 15.31 -11.83
CA VAL A 189 12.60 16.35 -12.79
C VAL A 189 13.70 15.82 -13.70
N VAL A 190 13.55 16.04 -15.00
CA VAL A 190 14.57 15.74 -16.01
C VAL A 190 14.96 17.04 -16.68
N ALA A 191 16.13 17.56 -16.34
CA ALA A 191 16.68 18.79 -16.89
C ALA A 191 17.87 18.51 -17.82
N ASP A 192 18.01 19.32 -18.87
CA ASP A 192 19.22 19.29 -19.70
C ASP A 192 20.37 19.90 -18.90
N SER A 193 21.47 19.15 -18.76
CA SER A 193 22.67 19.65 -18.12
C SER A 193 23.51 20.47 -19.10
N LYS A 194 24.14 21.55 -18.60
CA LYS A 194 25.15 22.28 -19.36
C LYS A 194 26.47 21.53 -19.51
N GLN A 195 26.62 20.43 -18.74
CA GLN A 195 27.81 19.58 -18.83
C GLN A 195 27.75 18.72 -20.10
N LYS A 196 28.88 18.53 -20.74
CA LYS A 196 29.02 17.70 -21.95
C LYS A 196 29.34 16.24 -21.65
N ALA A 197 29.76 15.94 -20.42
CA ALA A 197 30.02 14.60 -19.91
C ALA A 197 29.81 14.58 -18.41
N VAL A 198 29.53 13.40 -17.84
CA VAL A 198 29.38 13.22 -16.38
C VAL A 198 30.68 13.43 -15.60
N GLY A 199 31.81 13.65 -16.28
CA GLY A 199 33.08 14.02 -15.67
C GLY A 199 33.71 12.96 -14.74
N ARG A 200 33.21 11.71 -14.80
CA ARG A 200 33.63 10.59 -13.95
C ARG A 200 33.89 9.38 -14.81
N LYS A 201 34.92 8.59 -14.44
CA LYS A 201 35.19 7.30 -15.10
C LYS A 201 34.05 6.35 -14.78
N ALA A 202 33.39 5.84 -15.82
CA ALA A 202 32.35 4.83 -15.64
C ALA A 202 32.98 3.47 -15.31
N GLU A 203 32.48 2.84 -14.26
CA GLU A 203 32.75 1.43 -13.99
C GLU A 203 31.81 0.58 -14.87
N LYS A 204 32.20 -0.67 -15.13
CA LYS A 204 31.33 -1.57 -15.87
C LYS A 204 30.08 -1.83 -15.04
N GLY A 205 28.93 -1.40 -15.53
CA GLY A 205 27.65 -1.67 -14.89
C GLY A 205 27.29 -3.13 -15.09
N GLU A 206 27.19 -3.90 -14.00
CA GLU A 206 26.64 -5.24 -14.07
C GLU A 206 25.14 -5.16 -14.30
N GLY A 207 24.67 -5.83 -15.35
CA GLY A 207 23.25 -6.04 -15.57
C GLY A 207 22.73 -7.02 -14.51
N VAL A 208 21.81 -6.60 -13.68
CA VAL A 208 21.15 -7.47 -12.70
C VAL A 208 19.81 -7.92 -13.26
N ASP A 209 19.41 -9.13 -12.91
CA ASP A 209 18.06 -9.60 -13.18
C ASP A 209 17.07 -8.95 -12.23
N LYS A 210 16.75 -7.70 -12.53
CA LYS A 210 15.74 -6.95 -11.79
C LYS A 210 14.38 -7.64 -11.90
N PRO A 211 13.53 -7.61 -10.86
CA PRO A 211 12.16 -8.09 -10.94
C PRO A 211 11.41 -7.40 -12.07
N PHE A 212 11.67 -6.11 -12.25
CA PHE A 212 11.11 -5.34 -13.35
C PHE A 212 12.06 -4.21 -13.78
N TYR A 213 12.26 -4.06 -15.07
CA TYR A 213 12.62 -2.81 -15.73
C TYR A 213 12.04 -2.81 -17.16
N ILE A 214 11.94 -1.65 -17.78
CA ILE A 214 11.19 -1.48 -19.05
C ILE A 214 11.79 -2.27 -20.22
N GLY A 215 13.04 -2.68 -20.12
CA GLY A 215 13.75 -3.40 -21.19
C GLY A 215 14.00 -4.89 -20.91
N ILE A 216 13.28 -5.50 -19.97
CA ILE A 216 13.46 -6.92 -19.66
C ILE A 216 13.15 -7.80 -20.87
N SER A 217 14.12 -8.61 -21.29
CA SER A 217 13.90 -9.78 -22.14
C SER A 217 13.92 -11.04 -21.26
N SER A 218 12.88 -11.86 -21.38
CA SER A 218 12.60 -13.00 -20.49
C SER A 218 13.49 -14.25 -20.71
N ASN A 219 14.58 -14.18 -21.44
CA ASN A 219 15.20 -15.36 -22.05
C ASN A 219 16.38 -15.98 -21.27
N VAL A 220 16.79 -15.43 -20.14
CA VAL A 220 17.90 -16.02 -19.36
C VAL A 220 17.31 -16.86 -18.23
N LYS A 221 17.35 -18.18 -18.36
CA LYS A 221 16.99 -19.10 -17.27
C LYS A 221 18.18 -19.22 -16.32
N LYS A 222 17.94 -18.96 -15.04
CA LYS A 222 18.88 -19.19 -13.93
C LYS A 222 18.25 -20.15 -12.93
N GLU A 223 19.03 -20.61 -11.97
CA GLU A 223 18.55 -21.42 -10.86
C GLU A 223 17.47 -20.66 -10.06
N ALA A 224 16.36 -21.32 -9.82
CA ALA A 224 15.25 -20.75 -9.08
C ALA A 224 15.58 -20.66 -7.59
N LEU A 225 15.16 -19.57 -6.95
CA LEU A 225 15.17 -19.45 -5.51
C LEU A 225 14.06 -20.32 -4.89
N PRO A 226 14.24 -20.80 -3.66
CA PRO A 226 13.25 -21.63 -2.97
C PRO A 226 11.99 -20.83 -2.63
N ASP A 227 10.87 -21.52 -2.54
CA ASP A 227 9.65 -20.96 -2.00
C ASP A 227 9.81 -20.55 -0.53
N PHE A 228 9.16 -19.48 -0.13
CA PHE A 228 9.06 -19.13 1.28
C PHE A 228 8.21 -20.18 2.01
N LYS A 229 8.79 -20.81 3.01
CA LYS A 229 8.09 -21.74 3.89
C LYS A 229 8.10 -21.17 5.29
N TRP A 230 6.92 -21.05 5.86
CA TRP A 230 6.73 -20.74 7.27
C TRP A 230 6.17 -21.97 7.96
N ASN A 231 6.95 -22.52 8.87
CA ASN A 231 6.44 -23.55 9.78
C ASN A 231 5.95 -22.82 11.02
N GLU A 232 4.65 -22.92 11.31
CA GLU A 232 4.16 -22.53 12.61
C GLU A 232 4.93 -23.31 13.65
N SER A 233 5.42 -22.62 14.70
CA SER A 233 6.29 -23.18 15.73
C SER A 233 5.70 -24.49 16.24
N GLU A 234 6.53 -25.53 16.31
CA GLU A 234 6.13 -26.81 16.89
C GLU A 234 5.51 -26.54 18.27
N VAL A 235 4.29 -27.00 18.42
CA VAL A 235 3.54 -26.98 19.67
C VAL A 235 4.36 -27.73 20.71
N GLY A 236 4.67 -27.11 21.85
CA GLY A 236 5.40 -27.79 22.94
C GLY A 236 4.72 -29.08 23.43
N ALA A 237 5.40 -29.87 24.21
CA ALA A 237 4.91 -31.19 24.70
C ALA A 237 3.54 -31.16 25.42
N ASP A 238 3.12 -29.98 25.88
CA ASP A 238 1.81 -29.68 26.50
C ASP A 238 0.83 -29.04 25.53
N GLY A 239 1.17 -28.96 24.24
CA GLY A 239 0.31 -28.42 23.21
C GLY A 239 0.43 -26.90 22.96
N HIS A 240 1.11 -26.13 23.83
CA HIS A 240 1.27 -24.68 23.61
C HIS A 240 2.62 -24.16 24.13
N PRO A 241 3.34 -23.29 23.38
CA PRO A 241 4.47 -22.57 23.95
C PRO A 241 3.98 -21.67 25.11
N PRO A 242 4.84 -21.35 26.09
CA PRO A 242 4.48 -20.46 27.17
C PRO A 242 4.06 -19.10 26.61
N LEU A 243 2.87 -18.62 27.05
CA LEU A 243 2.33 -17.36 26.58
C LEU A 243 3.27 -16.19 26.91
N GLN A 244 3.53 -15.36 25.93
CA GLN A 244 4.24 -14.11 26.13
C GLN A 244 3.36 -13.13 26.93
N LYS A 245 3.99 -12.18 27.60
CA LYS A 245 3.33 -11.17 28.42
C LYS A 245 3.75 -9.78 27.96
N THR A 246 2.79 -8.88 27.77
CA THR A 246 3.07 -7.47 27.55
C THR A 246 3.58 -6.82 28.84
N ALA A 247 4.18 -5.64 28.75
CA ALA A 247 4.57 -4.86 29.94
C ALA A 247 3.34 -4.48 30.80
N LEU A 248 2.14 -4.49 30.21
CA LEU A 248 0.87 -4.17 30.87
C LEU A 248 0.18 -5.40 31.49
N ASN A 249 0.72 -6.60 31.34
CA ASN A 249 0.05 -7.86 31.75
C ASN A 249 -0.41 -7.84 33.23
N GLN A 250 0.45 -7.42 34.16
CA GLN A 250 0.07 -7.32 35.58
C GLN A 250 -0.97 -6.22 35.79
N THR A 251 -0.83 -5.08 35.13
CA THR A 251 -1.79 -3.97 35.20
C THR A 251 -3.19 -4.41 34.78
N HIS A 252 -3.31 -5.25 33.75
CA HIS A 252 -4.60 -5.80 33.34
C HIS A 252 -5.24 -6.67 34.40
N LYS A 253 -4.45 -7.53 35.07
CA LYS A 253 -4.91 -8.38 36.17
C LYS A 253 -5.37 -7.54 37.37
N ASP A 254 -4.60 -6.50 37.71
CA ASP A 254 -4.93 -5.58 38.81
C ASP A 254 -6.21 -4.77 38.53
N LEU A 255 -6.50 -4.51 37.26
CA LEU A 255 -7.75 -3.89 36.81
C LEU A 255 -8.93 -4.88 36.70
N GLY A 256 -8.74 -6.16 37.05
CA GLY A 256 -9.77 -7.20 36.97
C GLY A 256 -10.01 -7.74 35.57
N GLY A 257 -9.08 -7.56 34.65
CA GLY A 257 -9.16 -8.09 33.29
C GLY A 257 -9.17 -9.63 33.26
N ARG A 258 -10.16 -10.21 32.56
CA ARG A 258 -10.16 -11.66 32.31
C ARG A 258 -9.15 -11.97 31.22
N MET A 259 -8.06 -12.65 31.58
CA MET A 259 -6.97 -12.96 30.67
C MET A 259 -7.25 -14.23 29.87
N VAL A 260 -6.87 -14.22 28.59
CA VAL A 260 -6.99 -15.36 27.66
C VAL A 260 -5.75 -15.47 26.77
N PRO A 261 -5.44 -16.68 26.26
CA PRO A 261 -4.48 -16.82 25.16
C PRO A 261 -4.98 -16.14 23.89
N PHE A 262 -4.12 -15.33 23.28
CA PHE A 262 -4.40 -14.68 22.00
C PHE A 262 -3.10 -14.48 21.21
N ALA A 263 -2.99 -15.09 20.03
CA ALA A 263 -1.82 -14.97 19.15
C ALA A 263 -0.47 -15.20 19.88
N GLY A 264 -0.41 -16.17 20.79
CA GLY A 264 0.78 -16.48 21.58
C GLY A 264 1.01 -15.58 22.81
N TRP A 265 0.08 -14.67 23.12
CA TRP A 265 0.15 -13.72 24.25
C TRP A 265 -0.96 -13.96 25.26
N GLU A 266 -0.71 -13.62 26.53
CA GLU A 266 -1.73 -13.56 27.59
C GLU A 266 -2.35 -12.16 27.60
N MET A 267 -3.59 -12.02 27.07
CA MET A 267 -4.24 -10.73 26.84
C MET A 267 -5.60 -10.62 27.54
N PRO A 268 -6.07 -9.41 27.93
CA PRO A 268 -7.38 -9.22 28.52
C PRO A 268 -8.48 -9.32 27.45
N VAL A 269 -9.43 -10.23 27.61
CA VAL A 269 -10.60 -10.33 26.71
C VAL A 269 -11.70 -9.36 27.11
N VAL A 270 -11.85 -9.07 28.40
CA VAL A 270 -12.89 -8.17 28.94
C VAL A 270 -12.52 -7.74 30.38
N TYR A 271 -12.91 -6.52 30.77
CA TYR A 271 -12.80 -6.01 32.13
C TYR A 271 -14.17 -5.91 32.83
N THR A 272 -15.19 -5.44 32.11
CA THR A 272 -16.56 -5.34 32.62
C THR A 272 -17.50 -6.22 31.79
N SER A 273 -17.95 -5.71 30.65
CA SER A 273 -18.66 -6.48 29.64
C SER A 273 -18.31 -5.97 28.24
N ILE A 274 -18.33 -6.88 27.25
CA ILE A 274 -18.04 -6.50 25.86
C ILE A 274 -18.87 -5.32 25.40
N PHE A 275 -20.16 -5.31 25.74
CA PHE A 275 -21.06 -4.25 25.31
C PHE A 275 -20.83 -2.92 26.03
N GLU A 276 -20.55 -2.92 27.34
CA GLU A 276 -20.22 -1.69 28.06
C GLU A 276 -18.92 -1.07 27.59
N GLU A 277 -17.90 -1.89 27.33
CA GLU A 277 -16.62 -1.45 26.80
C GLU A 277 -16.76 -0.91 25.37
N HIS A 278 -17.61 -1.55 24.54
CA HIS A 278 -17.99 -1.04 23.23
C HIS A 278 -18.61 0.35 23.31
N LEU A 279 -19.62 0.51 24.18
CA LEU A 279 -20.30 1.82 24.37
C LEU A 279 -19.36 2.88 24.96
N ALA A 280 -18.46 2.51 25.87
CA ALA A 280 -17.48 3.45 26.42
C ALA A 280 -16.58 4.02 25.31
N THR A 281 -16.17 3.18 24.35
CA THR A 281 -15.40 3.64 23.18
C THR A 281 -16.23 4.56 22.28
N ARG A 282 -17.51 4.26 22.02
CA ARG A 282 -18.39 5.06 21.16
C ARG A 282 -18.78 6.42 21.78
N ASN A 283 -18.94 6.49 23.10
CA ASN A 283 -19.44 7.68 23.79
C ASN A 283 -18.34 8.54 24.43
N GLY A 284 -17.22 7.93 24.78
CA GLY A 284 -16.09 8.54 25.48
C GLY A 284 -14.76 8.23 24.78
N ALA A 285 -13.99 7.36 25.41
CA ALA A 285 -12.77 6.83 24.83
C ALA A 285 -12.46 5.42 25.36
N GLY A 286 -12.00 4.54 24.50
CA GLY A 286 -11.43 3.23 24.83
C GLY A 286 -9.91 3.26 24.79
N LEU A 287 -9.27 2.67 25.81
CA LEU A 287 -7.84 2.47 25.88
C LEU A 287 -7.55 0.98 25.68
N PHE A 288 -6.76 0.67 24.65
CA PHE A 288 -6.47 -0.70 24.22
C PHE A 288 -4.98 -1.01 24.36
N ASP A 289 -4.66 -2.16 24.95
CA ASP A 289 -3.32 -2.72 24.83
C ASP A 289 -3.18 -3.41 23.47
N VAL A 290 -2.36 -2.84 22.62
CA VAL A 290 -1.97 -3.41 21.32
C VAL A 290 -0.46 -3.64 21.24
N SER A 291 0.22 -3.68 22.40
CA SER A 291 1.67 -3.84 22.49
C SER A 291 2.17 -5.25 22.14
N HIS A 292 1.25 -6.21 21.99
CA HIS A 292 1.52 -7.54 21.44
C HIS A 292 1.78 -7.53 19.92
N MET A 293 1.39 -6.47 19.22
CA MET A 293 1.63 -6.33 17.76
C MET A 293 3.12 -6.12 17.47
N GLY A 294 3.58 -6.62 16.32
CA GLY A 294 4.96 -6.39 15.86
C GLY A 294 5.16 -4.94 15.44
N VAL A 295 6.26 -4.34 15.88
CA VAL A 295 6.63 -2.97 15.54
C VAL A 295 8.05 -2.97 15.00
N TYR A 296 8.20 -2.61 13.72
CA TYR A 296 9.50 -2.57 13.04
C TYR A 296 9.81 -1.18 12.54
N ASP A 297 11.08 -0.78 12.56
CA ASP A 297 11.54 0.26 11.68
C ASP A 297 12.31 -0.32 10.49
N VAL A 298 12.10 0.30 9.33
CA VAL A 298 12.82 0.00 8.09
C VAL A 298 13.56 1.26 7.68
N ARG A 299 14.89 1.19 7.69
CA ARG A 299 15.76 2.35 7.46
C ARG A 299 16.79 2.10 6.38
N GLY A 300 17.24 3.16 5.75
CA GLY A 300 18.28 3.15 4.74
C GLY A 300 17.82 3.69 3.40
N VAL A 301 18.76 3.93 2.51
CA VAL A 301 18.48 4.55 1.20
C VAL A 301 17.57 3.69 0.32
N ASP A 302 17.52 2.38 0.57
CA ASP A 302 16.64 1.44 -0.14
C ASP A 302 15.31 1.16 0.58
N ALA A 303 15.07 1.73 1.76
CA ALA A 303 13.87 1.44 2.56
C ALA A 303 12.57 1.70 1.78
N ALA A 304 12.49 2.84 1.08
CA ALA A 304 11.32 3.19 0.27
C ALA A 304 11.10 2.20 -0.88
N SER A 305 12.15 1.87 -1.64
CA SER A 305 12.09 0.95 -2.77
C SER A 305 11.77 -0.48 -2.31
N PHE A 306 12.36 -0.90 -1.20
CA PHE A 306 12.11 -2.20 -0.60
C PHE A 306 10.66 -2.36 -0.15
N LEU A 307 10.14 -1.39 0.64
CA LEU A 307 8.74 -1.42 1.07
C LEU A 307 7.78 -1.33 -0.12
N ASP A 308 8.13 -0.57 -1.15
CA ASP A 308 7.31 -0.51 -2.35
C ASP A 308 7.30 -1.84 -3.13
N ALA A 309 8.37 -2.62 -3.06
CA ALA A 309 8.45 -3.95 -3.66
C ALA A 309 7.64 -5.02 -2.90
N VAL A 310 7.64 -4.98 -1.56
CA VAL A 310 6.97 -5.99 -0.73
C VAL A 310 5.51 -5.66 -0.41
N CYS A 311 5.08 -4.42 -0.59
CA CYS A 311 3.72 -3.96 -0.29
C CYS A 311 2.85 -3.86 -1.54
N GLY A 312 1.60 -4.26 -1.45
CA GLY A 312 0.61 -4.07 -2.51
C GLY A 312 0.24 -2.60 -2.76
N ASN A 313 0.34 -1.73 -1.76
CA ASN A 313 0.09 -0.30 -1.87
C ASN A 313 1.36 0.47 -2.29
N ASP A 314 1.23 1.75 -2.64
CA ASP A 314 2.32 2.63 -3.09
C ASP A 314 2.99 3.33 -1.88
N CYS A 315 3.89 2.62 -1.21
CA CYS A 315 4.65 3.14 -0.06
C CYS A 315 5.57 4.31 -0.44
N GLY A 316 6.06 4.33 -1.67
CA GLY A 316 6.87 5.42 -2.18
C GLY A 316 6.11 6.74 -2.35
N ALA A 317 4.77 6.72 -2.38
CA ALA A 317 3.95 7.93 -2.48
C ALA A 317 3.78 8.67 -1.14
N LEU A 318 4.06 8.00 -0.01
CA LEU A 318 3.96 8.62 1.31
C LEU A 318 4.92 9.81 1.44
N GLN A 319 4.45 10.86 2.08
CA GLN A 319 5.31 11.94 2.56
C GLN A 319 5.69 11.68 4.03
N PRO A 320 6.82 12.22 4.54
CA PRO A 320 7.10 12.19 5.96
C PRO A 320 5.92 12.72 6.78
N GLY A 321 5.52 11.98 7.79
CA GLY A 321 4.33 12.27 8.59
C GLY A 321 3.03 11.64 8.06
N GLU A 322 3.07 10.83 7.01
CA GLU A 322 1.91 10.10 6.48
C GLU A 322 2.02 8.59 6.70
N SER A 323 0.89 7.92 6.72
CA SER A 323 0.79 6.46 6.77
C SER A 323 -0.21 5.92 5.76
N LEU A 324 -0.09 4.63 5.44
CA LEU A 324 -1.04 3.91 4.61
C LEU A 324 -1.25 2.47 5.11
N TYR A 325 -2.43 1.96 4.81
CA TYR A 325 -2.77 0.55 4.98
C TYR A 325 -2.38 -0.23 3.73
N THR A 326 -1.77 -1.39 3.90
CA THR A 326 -1.26 -2.23 2.82
C THR A 326 -1.26 -3.71 3.22
N HIS A 327 -0.81 -4.56 2.31
CA HIS A 327 -0.71 -6.00 2.49
C HIS A 327 0.64 -6.49 1.99
N PHE A 328 1.22 -7.46 2.69
CA PHE A 328 2.31 -8.28 2.18
C PHE A 328 1.70 -9.50 1.49
N LEU A 329 2.17 -9.78 0.28
CA LEU A 329 1.65 -10.87 -0.54
C LEU A 329 2.75 -11.88 -0.87
N THR A 330 2.36 -13.15 -1.00
CA THR A 330 3.20 -14.15 -1.65
C THR A 330 3.26 -13.92 -3.16
N PRO A 331 4.18 -14.57 -3.90
CA PRO A 331 4.19 -14.54 -5.37
C PRO A 331 2.86 -15.00 -6.00
N ASP A 332 2.05 -15.79 -5.29
CA ASP A 332 0.73 -16.28 -5.71
C ASP A 332 -0.41 -15.35 -5.28
N ALA A 333 -0.08 -14.19 -4.70
CA ALA A 333 -1.02 -13.19 -4.17
C ALA A 333 -1.85 -13.66 -2.96
N ASP A 334 -1.39 -14.66 -2.22
CA ASP A 334 -1.96 -14.97 -0.92
C ASP A 334 -1.47 -13.95 0.11
N VAL A 335 -2.32 -13.61 1.08
CA VAL A 335 -2.03 -12.57 2.05
C VAL A 335 -1.15 -13.13 3.17
N ILE A 336 0.07 -12.62 3.30
CA ILE A 336 0.97 -12.93 4.41
C ILE A 336 0.52 -12.20 5.67
N ASP A 337 0.22 -10.90 5.51
CA ASP A 337 -0.34 -10.04 6.57
C ASP A 337 -0.94 -8.76 5.98
N ASP A 338 -1.84 -8.13 6.72
CA ASP A 338 -2.29 -6.76 6.50
C ASP A 338 -1.61 -5.83 7.53
N THR A 339 -1.16 -4.67 7.09
CA THR A 339 -0.25 -3.84 7.86
C THR A 339 -0.44 -2.34 7.65
N LEU A 340 0.01 -1.55 8.61
CA LEU A 340 0.17 -0.11 8.47
C LEU A 340 1.65 0.24 8.29
N VAL A 341 1.93 1.02 7.25
CA VAL A 341 3.26 1.57 6.98
C VAL A 341 3.21 3.08 7.20
N TYR A 342 4.10 3.58 8.04
CA TYR A 342 4.20 4.99 8.43
C TYR A 342 5.54 5.53 7.94
N ARG A 343 5.55 6.65 7.25
CA ARG A 343 6.79 7.31 6.86
C ARG A 343 7.17 8.38 7.87
N ARG A 344 8.21 8.13 8.67
CA ARG A 344 8.73 9.07 9.67
C ARG A 344 9.74 10.06 9.10
N GLY A 345 10.48 9.63 8.09
CA GLY A 345 11.52 10.40 7.41
C GLY A 345 11.70 9.94 5.97
N TRP A 346 12.69 10.47 5.28
CA TRP A 346 12.94 10.12 3.89
C TRP A 346 13.39 8.67 3.70
N ASP A 347 14.15 8.17 4.65
CA ASP A 347 14.78 6.86 4.72
C ASP A 347 14.38 6.08 5.97
N ASN A 348 13.27 6.47 6.62
CA ASN A 348 12.84 5.93 7.91
C ASN A 348 11.34 5.68 7.92
N TYR A 349 10.98 4.41 8.01
CA TYR A 349 9.60 3.93 8.05
C TYR A 349 9.35 3.12 9.32
N LEU A 350 8.12 3.20 9.83
CA LEU A 350 7.59 2.32 10.86
C LEU A 350 6.60 1.37 10.20
N VAL A 351 6.63 0.09 10.58
CA VAL A 351 5.73 -0.95 10.07
C VAL A 351 5.12 -1.67 11.27
N VAL A 352 3.79 -1.74 11.32
CA VAL A 352 3.05 -2.40 12.40
C VAL A 352 2.29 -3.59 11.84
N VAL A 353 2.54 -4.78 12.38
CA VAL A 353 2.04 -6.05 11.87
C VAL A 353 1.22 -6.80 12.92
N ASN A 354 0.32 -7.67 12.47
CA ASN A 354 -0.50 -8.47 13.36
C ASN A 354 0.36 -9.42 14.23
N ALA A 355 -0.01 -9.57 15.49
CA ALA A 355 0.73 -10.39 16.45
C ALA A 355 0.89 -11.85 16.00
N SER A 356 -0.15 -12.44 15.41
CA SER A 356 -0.10 -13.80 14.89
C SER A 356 0.89 -14.00 13.74
N ASN A 357 1.24 -12.94 13.04
CA ASN A 357 2.09 -12.94 11.86
C ASN A 357 3.48 -12.33 12.10
N ASP A 358 3.77 -11.84 13.32
CA ASP A 358 4.96 -11.06 13.63
C ASP A 358 6.27 -11.73 13.17
N ASP A 359 6.57 -12.94 13.64
CA ASP A 359 7.78 -13.67 13.27
C ASP A 359 7.77 -14.10 11.79
N LYS A 360 6.60 -14.45 11.26
CA LYS A 360 6.42 -14.81 9.85
C LYS A 360 6.77 -13.63 8.96
N VAL A 361 6.23 -12.45 9.25
CA VAL A 361 6.49 -11.22 8.48
C VAL A 361 7.95 -10.82 8.58
N ARG A 362 8.55 -10.84 9.77
CA ARG A 362 9.96 -10.55 9.96
C ARG A 362 10.83 -11.45 9.09
N THR A 363 10.61 -12.76 9.19
CA THR A 363 11.37 -13.76 8.41
C THR A 363 11.17 -13.57 6.90
N TRP A 364 9.94 -13.26 6.47
CA TRP A 364 9.64 -12.94 5.09
C TRP A 364 10.41 -11.71 4.61
N LEU A 365 10.31 -10.58 5.30
CA LEU A 365 10.97 -9.33 4.92
C LEU A 365 12.49 -9.47 4.87
N GLU A 366 13.10 -10.13 5.86
CA GLU A 366 14.53 -10.41 5.89
C GLU A 366 14.96 -11.35 4.75
N SER A 367 14.18 -12.40 4.49
CA SER A 367 14.48 -13.35 3.41
C SER A 367 14.38 -12.71 2.02
N VAL A 368 13.40 -11.84 1.82
CA VAL A 368 13.25 -11.06 0.58
C VAL A 368 14.39 -10.07 0.42
N ARG A 369 14.72 -9.29 1.47
CA ARG A 369 15.84 -8.35 1.46
C ARG A 369 17.16 -9.04 1.12
N ASP A 370 17.40 -10.21 1.70
CA ASP A 370 18.63 -10.97 1.54
C ASP A 370 18.64 -11.78 0.24
N GLY A 371 17.56 -11.77 -0.55
CA GLY A 371 17.44 -12.51 -1.81
C GLY A 371 17.48 -14.03 -1.63
N LYS A 372 16.91 -14.55 -0.55
CA LYS A 372 16.93 -15.98 -0.18
C LYS A 372 15.69 -16.74 -0.63
N VAL A 373 14.62 -16.06 -1.03
CA VAL A 373 13.35 -16.69 -1.40
C VAL A 373 12.82 -16.17 -2.72
N LYS A 374 12.02 -17.01 -3.37
CA LYS A 374 11.33 -16.67 -4.62
C LYS A 374 10.33 -15.53 -4.39
N ILE A 375 10.39 -14.51 -5.26
CA ILE A 375 9.52 -13.33 -5.20
C ILE A 375 8.71 -13.11 -6.49
N ASP A 376 8.97 -13.89 -7.53
CA ASP A 376 8.30 -13.79 -8.83
C ASP A 376 8.20 -15.18 -9.47
N ASN A 377 6.98 -15.62 -9.79
CA ASN A 377 6.75 -16.94 -10.38
C ASN A 377 7.21 -17.03 -11.83
N ALA A 378 7.14 -15.95 -12.59
CA ALA A 378 7.60 -15.92 -13.97
C ALA A 378 9.13 -15.91 -14.09
N ARG A 379 9.78 -15.35 -13.06
CA ARG A 379 11.24 -15.21 -12.99
C ARG A 379 11.75 -15.59 -11.58
N PRO A 380 11.71 -16.90 -11.24
CA PRO A 380 11.94 -17.37 -9.86
C PRO A 380 13.37 -17.15 -9.34
N TRP A 381 14.29 -16.69 -10.15
CA TRP A 381 15.67 -16.33 -9.80
C TRP A 381 15.87 -14.86 -9.46
N THR A 382 14.85 -14.00 -9.64
CA THR A 382 14.99 -12.56 -9.42
C THR A 382 15.05 -12.21 -7.95
N ARG A 383 15.68 -11.06 -7.65
CA ARG A 383 15.86 -10.53 -6.29
C ARG A 383 15.44 -9.08 -6.24
N THR A 384 15.03 -8.61 -5.07
CA THR A 384 14.78 -7.18 -4.83
C THR A 384 16.09 -6.43 -4.59
N TYR A 385 15.99 -5.10 -4.63
CA TYR A 385 17.07 -4.17 -4.28
C TYR A 385 16.93 -3.72 -2.83
N GLY A 386 16.90 -4.64 -1.90
CA GLY A 386 16.77 -4.33 -0.49
C GLY A 386 18.08 -4.31 0.31
N TYR A 387 19.22 -4.23 -0.36
CA TYR A 387 20.53 -4.40 0.30
C TYR A 387 20.80 -3.38 1.42
N ASP A 388 20.33 -2.13 1.27
CA ASP A 388 20.51 -1.07 2.26
C ASP A 388 19.18 -0.71 2.95
N ALA A 389 18.34 -1.71 3.18
CA ALA A 389 17.14 -1.64 4.00
C ALA A 389 17.40 -2.39 5.32
N ASN A 390 17.70 -1.65 6.37
CA ASN A 390 17.88 -2.22 7.71
C ASN A 390 16.52 -2.37 8.39
N ILE A 391 16.16 -3.60 8.74
CA ILE A 391 14.90 -3.95 9.42
C ILE A 391 15.22 -4.23 10.88
N ARG A 392 14.63 -3.47 11.82
CA ARG A 392 14.82 -3.67 13.26
C ARG A 392 13.48 -3.90 13.94
N ASN A 393 13.42 -4.90 14.81
CA ASN A 393 12.30 -5.09 15.72
C ASN A 393 12.42 -4.08 16.88
N LEU A 394 11.48 -3.14 16.99
CA LEU A 394 11.50 -2.12 18.04
C LEU A 394 10.99 -2.64 19.40
N ARG A 395 10.50 -3.85 19.47
CA ARG A 395 10.20 -4.53 20.74
C ARG A 395 11.41 -5.31 21.29
N ASP A 396 12.43 -5.57 20.45
CA ASP A 396 13.65 -6.24 20.89
C ASP A 396 14.48 -5.30 21.78
N PRO A 397 14.94 -5.72 22.97
CA PRO A 397 15.82 -4.93 23.83
C PRO A 397 17.08 -4.38 23.13
N LYS A 398 17.55 -5.04 22.08
CA LYS A 398 18.67 -4.55 21.25
C LYS A 398 18.38 -3.20 20.57
N ALA A 399 17.11 -2.81 20.44
CA ALA A 399 16.73 -1.49 19.92
C ALA A 399 17.03 -0.37 20.93
N GLY A 400 17.27 -0.68 22.23
CA GLY A 400 17.64 0.28 23.28
C GLY A 400 16.61 1.42 23.38
N SER A 401 17.05 2.66 23.40
CA SER A 401 16.18 3.85 23.48
C SER A 401 15.18 3.99 22.31
N ALA A 402 15.41 3.27 21.22
CA ALA A 402 14.50 3.25 20.08
C ALA A 402 13.33 2.25 20.25
N MET A 403 13.31 1.45 21.32
CA MET A 403 12.20 0.53 21.59
C MET A 403 10.85 1.25 21.56
N ARG A 404 9.86 0.61 20.95
CA ARG A 404 8.48 1.11 20.91
C ARG A 404 7.50 -0.06 21.01
N VAL A 405 6.48 0.14 21.81
CA VAL A 405 5.26 -0.67 21.88
C VAL A 405 4.07 0.24 21.63
N ASP A 406 2.96 -0.31 21.19
CA ASP A 406 1.78 0.44 20.80
C ASP A 406 0.68 0.37 21.85
N ILE A 407 0.08 1.51 22.17
CA ILE A 407 -1.13 1.67 23.00
C ILE A 407 -2.12 2.51 22.20
N ALA A 408 -3.35 2.03 22.05
CA ALA A 408 -4.34 2.74 21.25
C ALA A 408 -5.40 3.43 22.13
N LEU A 409 -5.63 4.74 21.89
CA LEU A 409 -6.68 5.54 22.52
C LEU A 409 -7.69 5.97 21.45
N GLN A 410 -8.91 5.45 21.51
CA GLN A 410 -9.89 5.56 20.44
C GLN A 410 -11.28 5.95 20.97
N GLY A 411 -11.94 6.87 20.30
CA GLY A 411 -13.26 7.38 20.67
C GLY A 411 -13.34 8.90 20.58
N PRO A 412 -14.54 9.50 20.60
CA PRO A 412 -14.74 10.94 20.34
C PRO A 412 -13.94 11.85 21.29
N LYS A 413 -13.61 11.39 22.50
CA LYS A 413 -12.88 12.16 23.53
C LYS A 413 -11.38 11.93 23.53
N SER A 414 -10.85 11.07 22.67
CA SER A 414 -9.43 10.69 22.68
C SER A 414 -8.48 11.89 22.57
N ARG A 415 -8.77 12.85 21.68
CA ARG A 415 -7.93 14.04 21.52
C ARG A 415 -8.00 14.96 22.74
N ASP A 416 -9.17 15.12 23.32
CA ASP A 416 -9.36 15.95 24.52
C ASP A 416 -8.55 15.40 25.69
N ILE A 417 -8.51 14.09 25.85
CA ILE A 417 -7.70 13.38 26.86
C ILE A 417 -6.22 13.64 26.64
N LEU A 418 -5.69 13.44 25.41
CA LEU A 418 -4.29 13.69 25.10
C LEU A 418 -3.87 15.13 25.43
N LEU A 419 -4.74 16.11 25.11
CA LEU A 419 -4.48 17.51 25.40
C LEU A 419 -4.54 17.82 26.91
N ALA A 420 -5.41 17.12 27.66
CA ALA A 420 -5.54 17.27 29.12
C ALA A 420 -4.38 16.65 29.90
N MET A 421 -3.62 15.74 29.33
CA MET A 421 -2.40 15.18 29.96
C MET A 421 -1.28 16.22 30.12
N GLY A 422 -1.37 17.35 29.45
CA GLY A 422 -0.35 18.40 29.43
C GLY A 422 0.53 18.31 28.20
N VAL A 423 0.45 19.34 27.36
CA VAL A 423 1.19 19.47 26.10
C VAL A 423 1.70 20.90 25.95
N ASP A 424 2.89 21.07 25.40
CA ASP A 424 3.38 22.38 24.98
C ASP A 424 2.60 22.90 23.74
N ASP A 425 2.80 24.16 23.36
CA ASP A 425 2.11 24.78 22.24
C ASP A 425 2.42 24.09 20.89
N LYS A 426 3.63 23.58 20.72
CA LYS A 426 4.06 22.85 19.52
C LYS A 426 3.33 21.51 19.41
N ALA A 427 3.36 20.71 20.48
CA ALA A 427 2.67 19.42 20.53
C ALA A 427 1.16 19.61 20.37
N ARG A 428 0.58 20.62 21.06
CA ARG A 428 -0.85 21.00 20.88
C ARG A 428 -1.16 21.31 19.42
N GLY A 429 -0.34 22.15 18.79
CA GLY A 429 -0.51 22.52 17.39
C GLY A 429 -0.43 21.32 16.44
N ASN A 430 0.49 20.39 16.69
CA ASN A 430 0.63 19.17 15.91
C ASN A 430 -0.59 18.27 16.08
N ILE A 431 -0.99 17.93 17.30
CA ILE A 431 -2.11 17.04 17.60
C ILE A 431 -3.43 17.60 17.03
N MET A 432 -3.65 18.92 17.13
CA MET A 432 -4.86 19.58 16.62
C MET A 432 -4.95 19.53 15.09
N LYS A 433 -3.80 19.61 14.39
CA LYS A 433 -3.73 19.61 12.91
C LYS A 433 -3.65 18.22 12.32
N LEU A 434 -3.31 17.21 13.12
CA LEU A 434 -3.09 15.84 12.67
C LEU A 434 -4.34 15.29 11.98
N LYS A 435 -4.22 14.91 10.72
CA LYS A 435 -5.31 14.33 9.95
C LYS A 435 -5.29 12.81 10.09
N ARG A 436 -6.39 12.18 9.69
CA ARG A 436 -6.44 10.72 9.60
C ARG A 436 -5.31 10.21 8.71
N THR A 437 -4.61 9.15 9.16
CA THR A 437 -3.43 8.57 8.52
C THR A 437 -2.18 9.47 8.54
N GLU A 438 -2.14 10.49 9.39
CA GLU A 438 -0.93 11.27 9.65
C GLU A 438 -0.36 10.92 11.05
N LEU A 439 0.94 11.16 11.22
CA LEU A 439 1.66 10.95 12.49
C LEU A 439 2.61 12.10 12.77
N CYS A 440 2.94 12.27 14.05
CA CYS A 440 3.95 13.22 14.52
C CYS A 440 4.65 12.70 15.78
N ASP A 441 5.84 13.21 16.04
CA ASP A 441 6.49 13.05 17.34
C ASP A 441 5.99 14.16 18.27
N ALA A 442 5.66 13.79 19.52
CA ALA A 442 5.18 14.74 20.54
C ALA A 442 5.54 14.28 21.94
N VAL A 443 5.85 15.22 22.82
CA VAL A 443 5.90 14.99 24.27
C VAL A 443 4.54 15.33 24.86
N ILE A 444 3.88 14.34 25.46
CA ILE A 444 2.56 14.46 26.05
C ILE A 444 2.61 13.97 27.50
N GLY A 445 2.27 14.79 28.47
CA GLY A 445 2.35 14.42 29.87
C GLY A 445 3.74 13.99 30.34
N GLY A 446 4.79 14.46 29.68
CA GLY A 446 6.18 14.05 29.91
C GLY A 446 6.61 12.76 29.20
N PHE A 447 5.74 12.11 28.43
CA PHE A 447 6.06 10.91 27.65
C PHE A 447 6.50 11.29 26.23
N ASP A 448 7.64 10.72 25.78
CA ASP A 448 8.12 10.81 24.40
C ASP A 448 7.36 9.80 23.53
N LEU A 449 6.49 10.30 22.65
CA LEU A 449 5.56 9.49 21.86
C LEU A 449 5.71 9.74 20.37
N ILE A 450 5.54 8.66 19.59
CA ILE A 450 5.08 8.79 18.21
C ILE A 450 3.56 8.70 18.26
N VAL A 451 2.88 9.74 17.82
CA VAL A 451 1.42 9.83 17.84
C VAL A 451 0.90 9.68 16.43
N SER A 452 0.17 8.62 16.15
CA SER A 452 -0.48 8.42 14.85
C SER A 452 -1.99 8.59 15.00
N ARG A 453 -2.62 9.26 14.03
CA ARG A 453 -4.08 9.34 13.96
C ARG A 453 -4.62 8.21 13.10
N THR A 454 -4.43 7.00 13.58
CA THR A 454 -4.90 5.72 13.05
C THR A 454 -5.70 4.99 14.11
N GLY A 455 -6.37 3.89 13.74
CA GLY A 455 -7.10 3.06 14.70
C GLY A 455 -7.96 2.00 14.02
N TYR A 456 -8.47 1.09 14.84
CA TYR A 456 -9.13 -0.14 14.42
C TYR A 456 -10.60 -0.26 14.93
N THR A 457 -11.22 0.86 15.29
CA THR A 457 -12.60 0.89 15.82
C THR A 457 -13.60 1.59 14.89
N GLY A 458 -13.09 2.22 13.82
CA GLY A 458 -13.91 3.07 12.94
C GLY A 458 -14.10 4.48 13.45
N GLU A 459 -13.72 4.78 14.72
CA GLU A 459 -13.86 6.11 15.30
C GLU A 459 -13.06 7.17 14.52
N LYS A 460 -13.66 8.36 14.38
CA LYS A 460 -13.00 9.50 13.70
C LYS A 460 -11.82 10.05 14.49
N MET A 461 -11.90 9.99 15.82
CA MET A 461 -10.82 10.33 16.75
C MET A 461 -10.26 9.06 17.34
N ALA A 462 -9.23 8.54 16.70
CA ALA A 462 -8.50 7.36 17.11
C ALA A 462 -7.01 7.65 16.98
N PHE A 463 -6.25 7.29 18.01
CA PHE A 463 -4.82 7.48 18.07
C PHE A 463 -4.12 6.20 18.46
N GLU A 464 -2.99 5.93 17.84
CA GLU A 464 -1.99 4.94 18.25
C GLU A 464 -0.78 5.68 18.80
N LEU A 465 -0.33 5.27 19.99
CA LEU A 465 0.69 5.93 20.79
C LEU A 465 1.85 4.97 20.98
N PHE A 466 2.91 5.18 20.21
CA PHE A 466 4.10 4.35 20.33
C PHE A 466 5.01 4.92 21.41
N VAL A 467 5.20 4.13 22.45
CA VAL A 467 5.94 4.50 23.67
C VAL A 467 7.05 3.50 23.96
N HIS A 468 8.10 3.91 24.69
CA HIS A 468 9.10 2.97 25.20
C HIS A 468 8.42 1.99 26.18
N PRO A 469 8.71 0.66 26.12
CA PRO A 469 8.06 -0.33 26.99
C PRO A 469 8.10 0.00 28.47
N ASP A 470 9.24 0.52 28.99
CA ASP A 470 9.42 0.91 30.39
C ASP A 470 8.50 2.05 30.84
N LYS A 471 7.89 2.77 29.90
CA LYS A 471 6.96 3.87 30.16
C LYS A 471 5.51 3.51 29.86
N SER A 472 5.24 2.30 29.37
CA SER A 472 3.89 1.90 28.94
C SER A 472 2.90 1.84 30.10
N VAL A 473 3.31 1.33 31.26
CA VAL A 473 2.47 1.25 32.47
C VAL A 473 2.12 2.65 32.99
N ASP A 474 3.14 3.52 33.09
CA ASP A 474 2.93 4.90 33.53
C ASP A 474 1.99 5.66 32.57
N LEU A 475 2.20 5.50 31.27
CA LEU A 475 1.35 6.10 30.24
C LEU A 475 -0.09 5.60 30.34
N TRP A 476 -0.29 4.28 30.45
CA TRP A 476 -1.59 3.63 30.56
C TRP A 476 -2.38 4.19 31.76
N ASN A 477 -1.77 4.19 32.95
CA ASN A 477 -2.40 4.68 34.17
C ASN A 477 -2.67 6.18 34.10
N THR A 478 -1.77 6.96 33.50
CA THR A 478 -1.99 8.40 33.31
C THR A 478 -3.17 8.68 32.39
N ILE A 479 -3.28 7.96 31.27
CA ILE A 479 -4.42 8.11 30.33
C ILE A 479 -5.73 7.74 31.01
N LEU A 480 -5.79 6.64 31.76
CA LEU A 480 -7.03 6.26 32.48
C LEU A 480 -7.41 7.30 33.52
N LYS A 481 -6.45 7.79 34.33
CA LYS A 481 -6.69 8.79 35.35
C LYS A 481 -7.17 10.12 34.77
N VAL A 482 -6.47 10.65 33.76
CA VAL A 482 -6.84 11.91 33.11
C VAL A 482 -8.12 11.75 32.29
N GLY A 483 -8.34 10.57 31.74
CA GLY A 483 -9.48 10.24 30.90
C GLY A 483 -10.78 9.94 31.65
N GLU A 484 -10.73 9.71 32.97
CA GLU A 484 -11.90 9.36 33.79
C GLU A 484 -13.08 10.36 33.60
N PRO A 485 -12.86 11.70 33.68
CA PRO A 485 -13.93 12.67 33.44
C PRO A 485 -14.49 12.67 32.02
N PHE A 486 -13.75 12.11 31.06
CA PHE A 486 -14.13 11.98 29.67
C PHE A 486 -14.78 10.61 29.35
N GLY A 487 -14.95 9.75 30.36
CA GLY A 487 -15.52 8.42 30.18
C GLY A 487 -14.53 7.39 29.60
N ALA A 488 -13.22 7.60 29.76
CA ALA A 488 -12.22 6.62 29.30
C ALA A 488 -12.30 5.33 30.11
N LYS A 489 -12.21 4.19 29.42
CA LYS A 489 -12.15 2.85 30.02
C LYS A 489 -11.08 2.00 29.36
N ALA A 490 -10.54 1.05 30.13
CA ALA A 490 -9.74 -0.04 29.58
C ALA A 490 -10.64 -0.98 28.77
N ILE A 491 -10.18 -1.43 27.61
CA ILE A 491 -10.97 -2.18 26.64
C ILE A 491 -10.25 -3.49 26.30
N GLY A 492 -10.99 -4.59 26.45
CA GLY A 492 -10.50 -5.91 26.11
C GLY A 492 -10.68 -6.29 24.63
N LEU A 493 -10.11 -7.46 24.27
CA LEU A 493 -10.16 -8.00 22.90
C LEU A 493 -11.60 -8.23 22.41
N GLY A 494 -12.53 -8.60 23.30
CA GLY A 494 -13.93 -8.83 22.91
C GLY A 494 -14.61 -7.57 22.40
N ALA A 495 -14.43 -6.43 23.06
CA ALA A 495 -14.96 -5.18 22.59
C ALA A 495 -14.17 -4.64 21.39
N ARG A 496 -12.85 -4.86 21.31
CA ARG A 496 -12.06 -4.54 20.12
C ARG A 496 -12.60 -5.25 18.89
N ASP A 497 -12.96 -6.55 19.01
CA ASP A 497 -13.53 -7.31 17.91
C ASP A 497 -14.95 -6.83 17.54
N SER A 498 -15.82 -6.52 18.52
CA SER A 498 -17.15 -6.00 18.22
C SER A 498 -17.11 -4.62 17.53
N LEU A 499 -16.20 -3.74 17.96
CA LEU A 499 -16.02 -2.39 17.38
C LEU A 499 -15.53 -2.45 15.92
N ARG A 500 -14.50 -3.28 15.63
CA ARG A 500 -13.97 -3.40 14.27
C ARG A 500 -15.01 -4.05 13.33
N THR A 501 -15.78 -5.02 13.82
CA THR A 501 -16.83 -5.72 13.07
C THR A 501 -17.95 -4.75 12.71
N GLU A 502 -18.44 -3.96 13.67
CA GLU A 502 -19.42 -2.90 13.42
C GLU A 502 -18.91 -1.90 12.38
N ALA A 503 -17.64 -1.51 12.47
CA ALA A 503 -17.00 -0.59 11.51
C ALA A 503 -16.79 -1.19 10.11
N GLY A 504 -16.86 -2.50 9.96
CA GLY A 504 -16.57 -3.22 8.71
C GLY A 504 -15.08 -3.38 8.43
N LEU A 505 -14.22 -3.30 9.46
CA LEU A 505 -12.78 -3.49 9.33
C LEU A 505 -12.42 -4.99 9.36
N PRO A 506 -11.36 -5.41 8.65
CA PRO A 506 -11.01 -6.83 8.52
C PRO A 506 -10.26 -7.32 9.76
N LEU A 507 -10.31 -8.61 9.98
CA LEU A 507 -9.40 -9.34 10.85
C LEU A 507 -8.69 -10.41 10.00
N TYR A 508 -7.35 -10.46 10.08
CA TYR A 508 -6.57 -11.54 9.46
C TYR A 508 -7.04 -12.91 9.96
N GLY A 509 -7.22 -13.85 9.04
CA GLY A 509 -7.79 -15.16 9.34
C GLY A 509 -9.33 -15.21 9.29
N HIS A 510 -10.02 -14.06 9.17
CA HIS A 510 -11.47 -13.98 9.03
C HIS A 510 -11.89 -13.43 7.67
N GLU A 511 -11.56 -12.17 7.38
CA GLU A 511 -11.92 -11.49 6.13
C GLU A 511 -10.85 -11.63 5.05
N MET A 512 -9.64 -12.03 5.39
CA MET A 512 -8.53 -12.33 4.47
C MET A 512 -7.42 -13.11 5.16
N GLY A 513 -6.54 -13.71 4.35
CA GLY A 513 -5.36 -14.44 4.82
C GLY A 513 -5.66 -15.87 5.29
N LEU A 514 -4.64 -16.53 5.81
CA LEU A 514 -4.68 -17.95 6.15
C LEU A 514 -5.81 -18.26 7.14
N GLY A 515 -6.63 -19.25 6.78
CA GLY A 515 -7.79 -19.67 7.54
C GLY A 515 -9.07 -18.89 7.27
N SER A 516 -9.02 -17.84 6.42
CA SER A 516 -10.18 -17.03 6.12
C SER A 516 -11.20 -17.79 5.25
N GLY A 517 -12.31 -18.14 5.82
CA GLY A 517 -13.42 -18.76 5.12
C GLY A 517 -13.29 -20.24 4.84
N LEU A 518 -12.25 -20.88 5.32
CA LEU A 518 -11.99 -22.31 5.09
C LEU A 518 -12.04 -23.09 6.40
N ASP A 519 -13.21 -23.25 6.99
CA ASP A 519 -13.38 -24.35 7.94
C ASP A 519 -13.47 -25.68 7.17
N THR A 520 -12.31 -26.26 6.87
CA THR A 520 -12.21 -27.53 6.13
C THR A 520 -12.71 -28.73 6.94
N SER A 521 -13.01 -28.58 8.24
CA SER A 521 -13.62 -29.62 9.07
C SER A 521 -15.09 -29.87 8.71
N ARG A 522 -15.74 -28.87 8.08
CA ARG A 522 -17.13 -28.94 7.62
C ARG A 522 -17.18 -29.29 6.14
N GLU A 523 -17.81 -30.39 5.77
CA GLU A 523 -17.92 -30.88 4.39
C GLU A 523 -18.62 -29.85 3.47
N ASP A 524 -19.74 -29.26 3.94
CA ASP A 524 -20.51 -28.25 3.21
C ASP A 524 -19.69 -26.97 2.93
N MET A 525 -18.76 -26.62 3.83
CA MET A 525 -17.85 -25.49 3.67
C MET A 525 -16.74 -25.80 2.67
N ARG A 526 -16.20 -27.01 2.72
CA ARG A 526 -15.13 -27.47 1.82
C ARG A 526 -15.59 -27.43 0.36
N ASP A 527 -16.78 -27.97 0.08
CA ASP A 527 -17.33 -28.03 -1.27
C ASP A 527 -17.62 -26.63 -1.83
N TYR A 528 -18.24 -25.75 -1.02
CA TYR A 528 -18.50 -24.38 -1.40
C TYR A 528 -17.20 -23.61 -1.65
N SER A 529 -16.25 -23.70 -0.74
CA SER A 529 -14.95 -23.04 -0.85
C SER A 529 -14.17 -23.53 -2.09
N THR A 530 -14.15 -24.85 -2.35
CA THR A 530 -13.49 -25.41 -3.52
C THR A 530 -14.12 -24.87 -4.81
N SER A 531 -15.46 -24.78 -4.87
CA SER A 531 -16.18 -24.32 -6.07
C SER A 531 -16.04 -22.82 -6.33
N VAL A 532 -15.93 -22.00 -5.28
CA VAL A 532 -15.95 -20.53 -5.39
C VAL A 532 -14.55 -19.94 -5.25
N LEU A 533 -13.73 -20.45 -4.33
CA LEU A 533 -12.40 -19.94 -4.01
C LEU A 533 -11.25 -20.79 -4.58
N ASN A 534 -11.56 -21.86 -5.33
CA ASN A 534 -10.56 -22.80 -5.85
C ASN A 534 -9.66 -23.38 -4.73
N GLY A 535 -10.22 -23.60 -3.53
CA GLY A 535 -9.50 -24.09 -2.36
C GLY A 535 -8.49 -23.10 -1.75
N ARG A 536 -8.60 -21.81 -2.06
CA ARG A 536 -7.73 -20.75 -1.52
C ARG A 536 -8.40 -20.00 -0.37
N ASP A 537 -7.58 -19.34 0.44
CA ASP A 537 -8.01 -18.33 1.39
C ASP A 537 -8.50 -17.06 0.69
N LEU A 538 -9.26 -16.24 1.41
CA LEU A 538 -9.70 -14.93 0.90
C LEU A 538 -8.49 -14.01 0.69
N GLY A 539 -8.39 -13.48 -0.52
CA GLY A 539 -7.39 -12.49 -0.88
C GLY A 539 -7.86 -11.07 -0.58
N VAL A 540 -7.00 -10.09 -0.87
CA VAL A 540 -7.27 -8.67 -0.56
C VAL A 540 -8.53 -8.15 -1.22
N ALA A 541 -8.77 -8.46 -2.49
CA ALA A 541 -9.94 -7.97 -3.22
C ALA A 541 -11.23 -8.66 -2.79
N GLU A 542 -11.14 -9.96 -2.49
CA GLU A 542 -12.24 -10.75 -1.93
C GLU A 542 -12.62 -10.25 -0.54
N GLY A 543 -11.65 -9.84 0.28
CA GLY A 543 -11.88 -9.17 1.55
C GLY A 543 -12.51 -7.77 1.45
N GLY A 544 -12.64 -7.22 0.22
CA GLY A 544 -13.20 -5.90 -0.03
C GLY A 544 -12.18 -4.75 0.06
N PHE A 545 -10.87 -5.06 0.07
CA PHE A 545 -9.78 -4.09 0.22
C PHE A 545 -8.95 -3.87 -1.04
N GLY A 546 -9.42 -4.33 -2.20
CA GLY A 546 -8.72 -4.22 -3.48
C GLY A 546 -8.31 -2.79 -3.86
N SER A 547 -9.01 -1.76 -3.37
CA SER A 547 -8.63 -0.35 -3.59
C SER A 547 -7.29 0.04 -2.99
N TYR A 548 -6.80 -0.71 -2.00
CA TYR A 548 -5.48 -0.51 -1.38
C TYR A 548 -4.35 -1.17 -2.17
N VAL A 549 -4.65 -2.04 -3.14
CA VAL A 549 -3.64 -2.60 -4.04
C VAL A 549 -3.46 -1.69 -5.26
N LYS A 550 -2.25 -1.19 -5.46
CA LYS A 550 -1.94 -0.22 -6.52
C LYS A 550 -1.38 -0.92 -7.75
N THR A 551 -2.26 -1.55 -8.50
CA THR A 551 -1.92 -2.30 -9.72
C THR A 551 -1.24 -1.48 -10.82
N TYR A 552 -1.29 -0.14 -10.75
CA TYR A 552 -0.51 0.73 -11.63
C TYR A 552 0.99 0.70 -11.35
N LYS A 553 1.43 0.22 -10.19
CA LYS A 553 2.86 0.01 -9.93
C LYS A 553 3.39 -0.99 -10.95
N PRO A 554 4.58 -0.75 -11.52
CA PRO A 554 5.13 -1.64 -12.54
C PRO A 554 5.30 -3.07 -12.03
N TRP A 555 5.71 -3.19 -10.77
CA TRP A 555 5.95 -4.46 -10.11
C TRP A 555 5.83 -4.32 -8.58
N PHE A 556 5.36 -5.35 -7.94
CA PHE A 556 5.49 -5.70 -6.53
C PHE A 556 5.24 -7.20 -6.40
N ILE A 557 5.67 -7.82 -5.30
CA ILE A 557 5.51 -9.27 -5.09
C ILE A 557 4.02 -9.64 -5.14
N GLY A 558 3.69 -10.62 -5.98
CA GLY A 558 2.32 -11.11 -6.15
C GLY A 558 1.44 -10.28 -7.10
N ARG A 559 1.96 -9.20 -7.72
CA ARG A 559 1.16 -8.30 -8.55
C ARG A 559 0.40 -9.01 -9.69
N ASP A 560 1.10 -9.80 -10.47
CA ASP A 560 0.50 -10.40 -11.67
C ASP A 560 -0.48 -11.52 -11.28
N ALA A 561 -0.18 -12.27 -10.22
CA ALA A 561 -1.11 -13.23 -9.63
C ALA A 561 -2.35 -12.54 -9.05
N TYR A 562 -2.19 -11.40 -8.35
CA TYR A 562 -3.31 -10.59 -7.87
C TYR A 562 -4.21 -10.12 -9.02
N VAL A 563 -3.62 -9.61 -10.11
CA VAL A 563 -4.37 -9.15 -11.29
C VAL A 563 -5.12 -10.31 -11.95
N ALA A 564 -4.53 -11.51 -12.03
CA ALA A 564 -5.20 -12.69 -12.55
C ALA A 564 -6.37 -13.11 -11.65
N ARG A 565 -6.14 -13.18 -10.34
CA ARG A 565 -7.16 -13.54 -9.33
C ARG A 565 -8.35 -12.56 -9.35
N GLU A 566 -8.08 -11.26 -9.50
CA GLU A 566 -9.13 -10.24 -9.58
C GLU A 566 -10.04 -10.40 -10.81
N LYS A 567 -9.51 -10.88 -11.94
CA LYS A 567 -10.32 -11.16 -13.14
C LYS A 567 -11.26 -12.36 -12.95
N GLU A 568 -10.88 -13.30 -12.11
CA GLU A 568 -11.62 -14.54 -11.84
C GLU A 568 -12.48 -14.46 -10.59
N ARG A 569 -12.43 -13.35 -9.85
CA ARG A 569 -13.10 -13.16 -8.58
C ARG A 569 -14.61 -13.35 -8.70
N LYS A 570 -15.17 -14.26 -7.91
CA LYS A 570 -16.59 -14.62 -7.89
C LYS A 570 -17.37 -13.96 -6.76
N GLY A 571 -16.70 -13.58 -5.67
CA GLY A 571 -17.35 -13.04 -4.48
C GLY A 571 -16.54 -11.93 -3.80
N VAL A 572 -17.15 -11.36 -2.76
CA VAL A 572 -16.54 -10.31 -1.95
C VAL A 572 -17.14 -10.30 -0.55
N VAL A 573 -16.33 -9.92 0.44
CA VAL A 573 -16.82 -9.68 1.80
C VAL A 573 -17.64 -8.39 1.82
N ILE A 574 -18.90 -8.56 2.23
CA ILE A 574 -19.86 -7.47 2.49
C ILE A 574 -20.01 -7.24 3.99
N ARG A 575 -20.64 -6.16 4.38
CA ARG A 575 -21.16 -5.96 5.73
C ARG A 575 -22.69 -6.14 5.71
N PHE A 576 -23.22 -6.79 6.72
CA PHE A 576 -24.66 -6.99 6.89
C PHE A 576 -25.15 -6.50 8.25
N THR A 577 -26.46 -6.31 8.36
CA THR A 577 -27.16 -6.10 9.63
C THR A 577 -28.48 -6.87 9.62
N PHE A 578 -28.88 -7.41 10.77
CA PHE A 578 -30.20 -8.00 10.96
C PHE A 578 -31.23 -6.89 11.13
N ASP A 579 -32.44 -7.12 10.67
CA ASP A 579 -33.54 -6.16 10.77
C ASP A 579 -34.19 -6.18 12.18
N GLU A 580 -33.98 -7.23 12.96
CA GLU A 580 -34.53 -7.39 14.30
C GLU A 580 -33.42 -7.53 15.35
N GLN A 581 -33.71 -7.07 16.57
CA GLN A 581 -32.89 -7.34 17.75
C GLN A 581 -33.19 -8.76 18.29
N ARG A 582 -32.30 -9.26 19.17
CA ARG A 582 -32.45 -10.57 19.86
C ARG A 582 -32.45 -11.80 18.95
N ASN A 583 -31.85 -11.71 17.79
CA ASN A 583 -31.54 -12.88 16.98
C ASN A 583 -30.44 -13.74 17.65
N PRO A 584 -30.45 -15.06 17.46
CA PRO A 584 -29.27 -15.88 17.80
C PRO A 584 -28.02 -15.29 17.13
N MET A 585 -26.85 -15.42 17.81
CA MET A 585 -25.61 -14.93 17.22
C MET A 585 -25.23 -15.76 16.00
N ALA A 586 -24.87 -15.10 14.93
CA ALA A 586 -24.20 -15.71 13.79
C ALA A 586 -22.71 -15.92 14.13
N HIS A 587 -22.10 -16.92 13.56
CA HIS A 587 -20.71 -17.30 13.82
C HIS A 587 -19.95 -17.44 12.49
N ASN A 588 -18.64 -17.40 12.56
CA ASN A 588 -17.81 -17.69 11.40
C ASN A 588 -18.20 -19.04 10.78
N GLY A 589 -18.34 -19.08 9.45
CA GLY A 589 -18.74 -20.26 8.70
C GLY A 589 -20.26 -20.47 8.56
N ASP A 590 -21.10 -19.70 9.24
CA ASP A 590 -22.54 -19.84 9.08
C ASP A 590 -22.99 -19.56 7.63
N PRO A 591 -23.86 -20.43 7.06
CA PRO A 591 -24.30 -20.27 5.68
C PRO A 591 -25.09 -18.99 5.45
N VAL A 592 -24.74 -18.26 4.41
CA VAL A 592 -25.53 -17.14 3.86
C VAL A 592 -26.29 -17.64 2.65
N VAL A 593 -27.60 -17.37 2.60
CA VAL A 593 -28.51 -17.85 1.56
C VAL A 593 -29.28 -16.71 0.90
N ASN A 594 -29.72 -16.93 -0.33
CA ASN A 594 -30.63 -16.03 -1.03
C ASN A 594 -32.12 -16.32 -0.65
N ALA A 595 -33.05 -15.59 -1.27
CA ALA A 595 -34.48 -15.75 -1.02
C ALA A 595 -35.04 -17.14 -1.37
N ASN A 596 -34.35 -17.92 -2.19
CA ASN A 596 -34.74 -19.29 -2.56
C ASN A 596 -34.13 -20.35 -1.61
N GLY A 597 -33.35 -19.94 -0.60
CA GLY A 597 -32.62 -20.84 0.30
C GLY A 597 -31.32 -21.40 -0.30
N GLU A 598 -30.90 -20.93 -1.49
CA GLU A 598 -29.65 -21.35 -2.11
C GLU A 598 -28.47 -20.66 -1.41
N ARG A 599 -27.41 -21.43 -1.11
CA ARG A 599 -26.20 -20.90 -0.50
C ARG A 599 -25.48 -19.94 -1.46
N ILE A 600 -25.19 -18.74 -0.96
CA ILE A 600 -24.51 -17.66 -1.71
C ILE A 600 -23.24 -17.17 -1.01
N GLY A 601 -22.93 -17.71 0.19
CA GLY A 601 -21.79 -17.26 0.96
C GLY A 601 -21.72 -17.88 2.35
N PHE A 602 -20.89 -17.25 3.18
CA PHE A 602 -20.70 -17.59 4.58
C PHE A 602 -20.34 -16.37 5.41
N VAL A 603 -20.69 -16.40 6.70
CA VAL A 603 -20.34 -15.37 7.68
C VAL A 603 -18.85 -15.46 7.99
N THR A 604 -18.14 -14.33 8.03
CA THR A 604 -16.74 -14.25 8.46
C THR A 604 -16.60 -13.67 9.86
N SER A 605 -17.45 -12.71 10.25
CA SER A 605 -17.46 -12.11 11.58
C SER A 605 -18.85 -11.61 11.93
N SER A 606 -19.18 -11.58 13.23
CA SER A 606 -20.41 -10.96 13.72
C SER A 606 -20.23 -10.37 15.10
N ALA A 607 -21.02 -9.33 15.39
CA ALA A 607 -21.05 -8.64 16.68
C ALA A 607 -22.38 -7.93 16.89
N LEU A 608 -22.59 -7.37 18.08
CA LEU A 608 -23.65 -6.39 18.31
C LEU A 608 -23.12 -4.97 18.07
N ASP A 609 -23.90 -4.16 17.37
CA ASP A 609 -23.62 -2.73 17.25
C ASP A 609 -24.05 -1.97 18.52
N LYS A 610 -23.81 -0.64 18.56
CA LYS A 610 -24.15 0.22 19.68
C LYS A 610 -25.66 0.25 20.02
N GLU A 611 -26.52 -0.12 19.09
CA GLU A 611 -27.98 -0.16 19.25
C GLU A 611 -28.49 -1.58 19.55
N ARG A 612 -27.58 -2.54 19.73
CA ARG A 612 -27.83 -3.98 19.95
C ARG A 612 -28.45 -4.72 18.76
N PHE A 613 -28.35 -4.18 17.56
CA PHE A 613 -28.59 -4.98 16.37
C PHE A 613 -27.37 -5.86 16.09
N GLN A 614 -27.61 -7.07 15.67
CA GLN A 614 -26.54 -7.92 15.19
C GLN A 614 -26.08 -7.43 13.82
N THR A 615 -24.81 -7.14 13.70
CA THR A 615 -24.14 -6.77 12.46
C THR A 615 -22.96 -7.71 12.23
N GLY A 616 -22.46 -7.80 11.02
CA GLY A 616 -21.32 -8.65 10.73
C GLY A 616 -20.78 -8.47 9.33
N GLN A 617 -19.84 -9.32 9.01
CA GLN A 617 -19.22 -9.40 7.70
C GLN A 617 -19.42 -10.82 7.16
N ALA A 618 -19.61 -10.93 5.85
CA ALA A 618 -19.82 -12.21 5.19
C ALA A 618 -19.24 -12.15 3.76
N PHE A 619 -18.58 -13.21 3.34
CA PHE A 619 -18.26 -13.42 1.95
C PHE A 619 -19.52 -13.84 1.20
N VAL A 620 -19.85 -13.18 0.08
CA VAL A 620 -20.99 -13.51 -0.77
C VAL A 620 -20.64 -13.39 -2.26
N ASP A 621 -21.36 -14.11 -3.11
CA ASP A 621 -21.22 -13.97 -4.55
C ASP A 621 -21.45 -12.52 -4.97
N LEU A 622 -20.69 -12.02 -5.94
CA LEU A 622 -20.71 -10.62 -6.40
C LEU A 622 -22.11 -10.09 -6.75
N LYS A 623 -22.98 -10.94 -7.31
CA LYS A 623 -24.35 -10.55 -7.68
C LYS A 623 -25.24 -10.18 -6.50
N TYR A 624 -24.86 -10.60 -5.27
CA TYR A 624 -25.58 -10.29 -4.03
C TYR A 624 -24.89 -9.21 -3.15
N ALA A 625 -23.76 -8.69 -3.60
CA ALA A 625 -22.96 -7.75 -2.82
C ALA A 625 -23.50 -6.30 -2.80
N LYS A 626 -24.57 -6.00 -3.53
CA LYS A 626 -25.13 -4.66 -3.61
C LYS A 626 -25.82 -4.25 -2.30
N GLU A 627 -25.56 -3.04 -1.81
CA GLU A 627 -26.25 -2.47 -0.65
C GLU A 627 -27.78 -2.51 -0.82
N GLY A 628 -28.48 -2.91 0.24
CA GLY A 628 -29.91 -3.13 0.26
C GLY A 628 -30.37 -4.52 -0.14
N THR A 629 -29.48 -5.40 -0.60
CA THR A 629 -29.84 -6.78 -0.94
C THR A 629 -30.24 -7.54 0.33
N ALA A 630 -31.43 -8.19 0.30
CA ALA A 630 -31.86 -9.07 1.37
C ALA A 630 -31.12 -10.42 1.29
N ILE A 631 -30.67 -10.91 2.41
CA ILE A 631 -30.00 -12.19 2.58
C ILE A 631 -30.54 -12.94 3.79
N GLY A 632 -30.44 -14.25 3.79
CA GLY A 632 -30.73 -15.09 4.95
C GLY A 632 -29.44 -15.63 5.57
N ILE A 633 -29.40 -15.82 6.89
CA ILE A 633 -28.26 -16.40 7.59
C ILE A 633 -28.75 -17.55 8.46
N HIS A 634 -28.20 -18.74 8.27
CA HIS A 634 -28.47 -19.91 9.11
C HIS A 634 -27.55 -19.92 10.33
N GLN A 635 -27.97 -19.20 11.39
CA GLN A 635 -27.18 -19.03 12.61
C GLN A 635 -26.87 -20.38 13.29
N GLY A 636 -25.61 -20.55 13.70
CA GLY A 636 -25.09 -21.80 14.25
C GLY A 636 -25.09 -22.97 13.28
N GLY A 637 -25.10 -22.69 11.97
CA GLY A 637 -25.14 -23.70 10.91
C GLY A 637 -26.46 -24.50 10.82
N ARG A 638 -27.53 -24.02 11.46
CA ARG A 638 -28.81 -24.72 11.59
C ARG A 638 -29.68 -24.54 10.34
N THR A 639 -29.43 -25.34 9.30
CA THR A 639 -30.19 -25.31 8.03
C THR A 639 -31.59 -25.96 8.18
N ASP A 640 -31.86 -26.63 9.32
CA ASP A 640 -33.17 -27.21 9.69
C ASP A 640 -34.17 -26.15 10.19
N ARG A 641 -33.76 -24.90 10.35
CA ARG A 641 -34.57 -23.76 10.78
C ARG A 641 -34.61 -22.65 9.71
N PRO A 642 -35.63 -21.80 9.72
CA PRO A 642 -35.65 -20.63 8.85
C PRO A 642 -34.41 -19.79 9.08
N ALA A 643 -33.81 -19.28 7.99
CA ALA A 643 -32.69 -18.35 8.06
C ALA A 643 -33.14 -17.03 8.69
N GLY A 644 -32.31 -16.45 9.56
CA GLY A 644 -32.51 -15.10 10.07
C GLY A 644 -32.38 -14.08 8.93
N LEU A 645 -33.31 -13.13 8.86
CA LEU A 645 -33.33 -12.13 7.80
C LEU A 645 -32.35 -10.98 8.11
N ALA A 646 -31.50 -10.71 7.16
CA ALA A 646 -30.53 -9.63 7.21
C ALA A 646 -30.45 -8.92 5.85
N LYS A 647 -29.80 -7.77 5.83
CA LYS A 647 -29.56 -7.02 4.59
C LYS A 647 -28.12 -6.58 4.48
N VAL A 648 -27.64 -6.50 3.25
CA VAL A 648 -26.34 -5.91 2.92
C VAL A 648 -26.39 -4.42 3.18
N VAL A 649 -25.41 -3.91 3.92
CA VAL A 649 -25.26 -2.50 4.23
C VAL A 649 -23.94 -1.95 3.71
N SER A 650 -23.74 -0.63 3.77
CA SER A 650 -22.47 0.00 3.38
C SER A 650 -21.28 -0.72 4.00
N ARG A 651 -20.26 -1.01 3.18
CA ARG A 651 -19.08 -1.77 3.62
C ARG A 651 -18.43 -1.18 4.87
N PHE A 652 -18.34 0.13 4.94
CA PHE A 652 -17.85 0.85 6.12
C PHE A 652 -18.97 1.62 6.78
N ALA A 653 -19.13 1.42 8.09
CA ALA A 653 -20.15 2.13 8.86
C ALA A 653 -19.85 3.64 8.87
N LYS A 654 -20.90 4.44 8.83
CA LYS A 654 -20.83 5.88 9.10
C LYS A 654 -21.05 6.08 10.61
N LEU A 655 -19.98 5.95 11.39
CA LEU A 655 -19.96 6.10 12.84
C LEU A 655 -19.85 7.56 13.26
#